data_89f9d0631b1ccf4d6b1af2f6d3288e38
#
_entry.id   89f9d0631b1ccf4d6b1af2f6d3288e38
#
_cell.length_a   1.000
_cell.length_b   1.000
_cell.length_c   1.000
_cell.angle_alpha   90.00
_cell.angle_beta   90.00
_cell.angle_gamma   90.00
#
_symmetry.space_group_name_H-M   'P 1'
#
loop_
_entity.id
_entity.type
_entity.pdbx_description
1 polymer ?
#
loop_
_entity_poly.entity_id
_entity_poly.type
_entity_poly.pdbx_seq_one_letter_code
_entity_poly.pdbx_strand_id
1 'polypeptide(L)'
;LANDIKHNKGRIKLASFIAVAAILVAVGLTVTVFKNPVAKWGIRSAMQGIFGAKCDIGSVNIEFWNSRLTVTNLAQSSSSDYMKNIFQFDKLDLKFNLSQLLRAKFDAENIEIIGIETNTERTVSGELPIKPKTARQKEEKNDSTGFYDSLKEKCGTDTDAAKNAFVELFALYNPQNITANIQENLQSQKVAKEVEEEMKTLVEAWKNKPEELKSTVNDLKSKTSKLTSLNVSSVKNATEVTALLKELDSAFSEVKSAKSSINSTLGSFDSDQAKVKELQKKLTDAVEADQKLLSSQLSVLDVAKSRELITSAINDAGYAMLGQYYPYLKQLISYAGSMKGSGDSKSEEAKAANKKAKETAKKESKRFAGRYVYWKADRVPKFLIEKAHGSGKGLDISATDISSDMNKRGSPWIVKGSYNQEKRVHNAGLVVDARTNSNAPLITGDYSGNNFPLTLDLEKNISANGMPKFEGASAISAKLTADSDFSFSGSGSLNMNPAVVTASSVGSETADRIYSTALASIKNLDVSAKVAFSSEKGIDMNISTDFDKLLSNAISSVAAKEMENVKNDAMAKVNEKLGSSSENANAYFAKFDEISSSINSSKSALDSINSQLESKKSELQKKATSTAASAATNAVSDKAASGLKGLLKK
;
A
#
# COMPACT_ATOMS: atom_id res chain seq x y z
N LEU A 1 58.51 -98.18 -33.83
CA LEU A 1 57.21 -97.91 -33.22
C LEU A 1 56.77 -96.48 -33.62
N ALA A 2 56.04 -96.45 -34.76
CA ALA A 2 55.40 -95.22 -35.22
C ALA A 2 54.06 -95.09 -34.48
N ASN A 3 53.90 -94.02 -33.73
CA ASN A 3 52.61 -93.67 -33.12
C ASN A 3 51.87 -92.74 -34.05
N ASP A 4 50.79 -93.26 -34.63
CA ASP A 4 49.80 -92.54 -35.41
C ASP A 4 49.12 -91.49 -34.55
N ILE A 5 49.46 -90.27 -34.81
CA ILE A 5 48.68 -89.13 -34.30
C ILE A 5 47.46 -88.94 -35.20
N LYS A 6 46.36 -89.56 -34.84
CA LYS A 6 45.06 -89.29 -35.46
C LYS A 6 44.66 -87.82 -35.24
N HIS A 7 44.84 -87.00 -36.27
CA HIS A 7 44.22 -85.71 -36.34
C HIS A 7 42.69 -85.84 -36.35
N ASN A 8 42.08 -85.68 -35.22
CA ASN A 8 40.62 -85.56 -35.08
C ASN A 8 40.20 -84.25 -35.72
N LYS A 9 39.93 -84.25 -37.04
CA LYS A 9 39.27 -83.09 -37.72
C LYS A 9 37.90 -82.94 -37.07
N GLY A 10 37.76 -81.97 -36.22
CA GLY A 10 36.49 -81.61 -35.61
C GLY A 10 35.43 -81.38 -36.68
N ARG A 11 34.61 -82.35 -36.96
CA ARG A 11 33.42 -82.19 -37.79
C ARG A 11 32.48 -81.26 -37.04
N ILE A 12 32.41 -80.04 -37.50
CA ILE A 12 31.34 -79.10 -37.11
C ILE A 12 30.05 -79.89 -37.39
N LYS A 13 29.29 -80.24 -36.31
CA LYS A 13 27.99 -80.89 -36.45
C LYS A 13 27.05 -79.91 -37.12
N LEU A 14 26.85 -80.03 -38.42
CA LEU A 14 26.02 -79.15 -39.27
C LEU A 14 24.64 -78.99 -38.66
N ALA A 15 24.08 -80.01 -38.03
CA ALA A 15 22.81 -79.97 -37.33
C ALA A 15 22.80 -78.96 -36.12
N SER A 16 23.93 -78.91 -35.36
CA SER A 16 24.05 -77.96 -34.25
C SER A 16 24.14 -76.52 -34.75
N PHE A 17 24.83 -76.31 -35.89
CA PHE A 17 24.90 -74.97 -36.51
C PHE A 17 23.54 -74.55 -37.06
N ILE A 18 22.81 -75.48 -37.72
CA ILE A 18 21.44 -75.23 -38.21
C ILE A 18 20.49 -74.91 -37.03
N ALA A 19 20.58 -75.67 -35.92
CA ALA A 19 19.76 -75.39 -34.72
C ALA A 19 20.05 -74.03 -34.09
N VAL A 20 21.33 -73.67 -33.97
CA VAL A 20 21.69 -72.33 -33.47
C VAL A 20 21.24 -71.24 -34.45
N ALA A 21 21.42 -71.44 -35.75
CA ALA A 21 20.94 -70.52 -36.76
C ALA A 21 19.38 -70.33 -36.72
N ALA A 22 18.66 -71.51 -36.58
CA ALA A 22 17.20 -71.46 -36.45
C ALA A 22 16.75 -70.77 -35.18
N ILE A 23 17.43 -70.97 -34.06
CA ILE A 23 17.15 -70.21 -32.81
C ILE A 23 17.41 -68.68 -33.00
N LEU A 24 18.52 -68.32 -33.63
CA LEU A 24 18.82 -66.88 -33.91
C LEU A 24 17.80 -66.26 -34.83
N VAL A 25 17.36 -67.00 -35.87
CA VAL A 25 16.28 -66.56 -36.76
C VAL A 25 14.96 -66.43 -36.01
N ALA A 26 14.59 -67.38 -35.18
CA ALA A 26 13.39 -67.36 -34.37
C ALA A 26 13.41 -66.19 -33.37
N VAL A 27 14.55 -65.97 -32.68
CA VAL A 27 14.75 -64.82 -31.81
C VAL A 27 14.68 -63.46 -32.60
N GLY A 28 15.34 -63.45 -33.79
CA GLY A 28 15.28 -62.28 -34.68
C GLY A 28 13.87 -61.97 -35.15
N LEU A 29 13.08 -62.96 -35.54
CA LEU A 29 11.68 -62.84 -35.91
C LEU A 29 10.82 -62.36 -34.71
N THR A 30 11.02 -62.96 -33.54
CA THR A 30 10.31 -62.57 -32.31
C THR A 30 10.60 -61.11 -31.96
N VAL A 31 11.89 -60.76 -31.99
CA VAL A 31 12.28 -59.33 -31.73
C VAL A 31 11.66 -58.37 -32.75
N THR A 32 11.67 -58.72 -34.03
CA THR A 32 11.11 -57.84 -35.08
C THR A 32 9.59 -57.66 -34.97
N VAL A 33 8.85 -58.70 -34.57
CA VAL A 33 7.38 -58.63 -34.42
C VAL A 33 6.97 -57.90 -33.13
N PHE A 34 7.63 -58.21 -32.02
CA PHE A 34 7.21 -57.71 -30.69
C PHE A 34 7.88 -56.39 -30.27
N LYS A 35 8.94 -55.94 -30.96
CA LYS A 35 9.67 -54.71 -30.58
C LYS A 35 8.77 -53.50 -30.43
N ASN A 36 7.87 -53.25 -31.39
CA ASN A 36 7.01 -52.06 -31.41
C ASN A 36 5.90 -52.12 -30.35
N PRO A 37 5.13 -53.21 -30.18
CA PRO A 37 4.17 -53.36 -29.09
C PRO A 37 4.80 -53.25 -27.70
N VAL A 38 5.96 -53.88 -27.46
CA VAL A 38 6.66 -53.81 -26.17
C VAL A 38 7.14 -52.39 -25.89
N ALA A 39 7.71 -51.71 -26.88
CA ALA A 39 8.12 -50.33 -26.74
C ALA A 39 6.92 -49.39 -26.48
N LYS A 40 5.81 -49.56 -27.19
CA LYS A 40 4.58 -48.82 -26.97
C LYS A 40 4.03 -48.98 -25.54
N TRP A 41 4.02 -50.24 -25.07
CA TRP A 41 3.62 -50.55 -23.69
C TRP A 41 4.57 -49.92 -22.66
N GLY A 42 5.88 -50.03 -22.88
CA GLY A 42 6.90 -49.46 -21.99
C GLY A 42 6.83 -47.93 -21.88
N ILE A 43 6.73 -47.23 -23.02
CA ILE A 43 6.58 -45.78 -23.07
C ILE A 43 5.29 -45.36 -22.38
N ARG A 44 4.15 -46.01 -22.70
CA ARG A 44 2.87 -45.74 -22.07
C ARG A 44 2.93 -45.89 -20.54
N SER A 45 3.47 -47.01 -20.07
CA SER A 45 3.58 -47.32 -18.64
C SER A 45 4.48 -46.33 -17.90
N ALA A 46 5.60 -45.92 -18.50
CA ALA A 46 6.51 -44.92 -17.94
C ALA A 46 5.83 -43.57 -17.84
N MET A 47 5.16 -43.12 -18.90
CA MET A 47 4.46 -41.84 -18.94
C MET A 47 3.31 -41.81 -17.93
N GLN A 48 2.50 -42.85 -17.85
CA GLN A 48 1.42 -42.97 -16.86
C GLN A 48 1.97 -43.01 -15.43
N GLY A 49 3.11 -43.64 -15.20
CA GLY A 49 3.78 -43.62 -13.88
C GLY A 49 4.28 -42.25 -13.45
N ILE A 50 4.87 -41.52 -14.41
CA ILE A 50 5.40 -40.18 -14.15
C ILE A 50 4.26 -39.13 -13.90
N PHE A 51 3.25 -39.12 -14.79
CA PHE A 51 2.21 -38.09 -14.80
C PHE A 51 0.95 -38.47 -14.00
N GLY A 52 0.80 -39.73 -13.58
CA GLY A 52 -0.35 -40.18 -12.80
C GLY A 52 -1.68 -40.16 -13.56
N ALA A 53 -1.65 -40.08 -14.89
CA ALA A 53 -2.80 -39.99 -15.77
C ALA A 53 -2.56 -40.77 -17.08
N LYS A 54 -3.62 -41.04 -17.83
CA LYS A 54 -3.58 -41.86 -19.05
C LYS A 54 -2.71 -41.22 -20.13
N CYS A 55 -1.90 -42.06 -20.75
CA CYS A 55 -1.12 -41.73 -21.94
C CYS A 55 -1.66 -42.52 -23.15
N ASP A 56 -2.09 -41.80 -24.18
CA ASP A 56 -2.53 -42.36 -25.44
C ASP A 56 -1.40 -42.25 -26.47
N ILE A 57 -1.12 -43.31 -27.19
CA ILE A 57 -0.06 -43.38 -28.19
C ILE A 57 -0.62 -44.04 -29.46
N GLY A 58 -0.49 -43.35 -30.58
CA GLY A 58 -0.90 -43.87 -31.87
C GLY A 58 -0.06 -45.07 -32.30
N SER A 59 1.17 -44.84 -32.71
CA SER A 59 2.10 -45.90 -33.09
C SER A 59 3.51 -45.67 -32.54
N VAL A 60 4.24 -46.75 -32.43
CA VAL A 60 5.67 -46.76 -32.07
C VAL A 60 6.39 -47.65 -33.08
N ASN A 61 7.47 -47.13 -33.67
CA ASN A 61 8.31 -47.88 -34.59
C ASN A 61 9.78 -47.78 -34.18
N ILE A 62 10.42 -48.91 -33.95
CA ILE A 62 11.86 -48.99 -33.65
C ILE A 62 12.59 -49.60 -34.84
N GLU A 63 13.59 -48.92 -35.34
CA GLU A 63 14.49 -49.34 -36.39
C GLU A 63 15.90 -49.51 -35.82
N PHE A 64 16.24 -50.71 -35.34
CA PHE A 64 17.55 -50.98 -34.71
C PHE A 64 18.73 -50.71 -35.63
N TRP A 65 18.60 -51.09 -36.93
CA TRP A 65 19.67 -50.88 -37.90
C TRP A 65 19.94 -49.41 -38.21
N ASN A 66 18.90 -48.60 -38.19
CA ASN A 66 18.97 -47.14 -38.40
C ASN A 66 19.14 -46.39 -37.08
N SER A 67 19.15 -47.12 -35.94
CA SER A 67 19.22 -46.56 -34.59
C SER A 67 18.17 -45.45 -34.35
N ARG A 68 16.93 -45.70 -34.79
CA ARG A 68 15.84 -44.71 -34.80
C ARG A 68 14.59 -45.24 -34.09
N LEU A 69 13.97 -44.37 -33.28
CA LEU A 69 12.66 -44.60 -32.67
C LEU A 69 11.71 -43.50 -33.13
N THR A 70 10.58 -43.86 -33.70
CA THR A 70 9.52 -42.94 -34.07
C THR A 70 8.28 -43.23 -33.24
N VAL A 71 7.71 -42.22 -32.63
CA VAL A 71 6.43 -42.27 -31.91
C VAL A 71 5.46 -41.27 -32.57
N THR A 72 4.24 -41.72 -32.84
CA THR A 72 3.23 -40.82 -33.47
C THR A 72 2.00 -40.69 -32.60
N ASN A 73 1.39 -39.51 -32.66
CA ASN A 73 0.14 -39.18 -31.98
C ASN A 73 0.16 -39.55 -30.48
N LEU A 74 1.08 -38.97 -29.73
CA LEU A 74 1.11 -39.14 -28.29
C LEU A 74 0.33 -38.02 -27.63
N ALA A 75 -0.57 -38.40 -26.71
CA ALA A 75 -1.33 -37.44 -25.88
C ALA A 75 -1.25 -37.86 -24.40
N GLN A 76 -0.73 -37.00 -23.55
CA GLN A 76 -0.60 -37.19 -22.12
C GLN A 76 -1.66 -36.40 -21.36
N SER A 77 -2.57 -37.10 -20.69
CA SER A 77 -3.60 -36.47 -19.88
C SER A 77 -3.04 -35.81 -18.64
N SER A 78 -3.73 -34.77 -18.17
CA SER A 78 -3.46 -34.10 -16.90
C SER A 78 -4.05 -34.89 -15.72
N SER A 79 -3.31 -34.97 -14.61
CA SER A 79 -3.82 -35.54 -13.35
C SER A 79 -4.64 -34.54 -12.53
N SER A 80 -4.59 -33.23 -12.86
CA SER A 80 -5.40 -32.20 -12.23
C SER A 80 -6.74 -31.98 -12.93
N ASP A 81 -6.79 -32.24 -14.24
CA ASP A 81 -7.99 -32.19 -15.07
C ASP A 81 -7.95 -33.31 -16.12
N TYR A 82 -8.64 -34.40 -15.83
CA TYR A 82 -8.62 -35.60 -16.71
C TYR A 82 -9.30 -35.38 -18.07
N MET A 83 -9.98 -34.26 -18.27
CA MET A 83 -10.57 -33.91 -19.57
C MET A 83 -9.62 -33.06 -20.42
N LYS A 84 -8.39 -32.79 -19.95
CA LYS A 84 -7.36 -32.08 -20.70
C LYS A 84 -6.06 -32.83 -20.79
N ASN A 85 -5.32 -32.60 -21.87
CA ASN A 85 -3.94 -33.07 -22.02
C ASN A 85 -2.98 -32.01 -21.48
N ILE A 86 -1.97 -32.43 -20.73
CA ILE A 86 -0.82 -31.57 -20.39
C ILE A 86 -0.11 -31.15 -21.67
N PHE A 87 0.17 -32.16 -22.53
CA PHE A 87 0.72 -31.97 -23.86
C PHE A 87 0.32 -33.11 -24.78
N GLN A 88 0.36 -32.83 -26.06
CA GLN A 88 0.29 -33.81 -27.15
C GLN A 88 1.27 -33.44 -28.25
N PHE A 89 1.64 -34.40 -29.09
CA PHE A 89 2.43 -34.14 -30.27
C PHE A 89 2.08 -35.13 -31.39
N ASP A 90 2.31 -34.71 -32.63
CA ASP A 90 2.02 -35.52 -33.80
C ASP A 90 3.12 -36.56 -34.01
N LYS A 91 4.38 -36.15 -33.92
CA LYS A 91 5.52 -37.04 -34.20
C LYS A 91 6.70 -36.71 -33.30
N LEU A 92 7.29 -37.76 -32.73
CA LEU A 92 8.61 -37.75 -32.12
C LEU A 92 9.54 -38.65 -32.92
N ASP A 93 10.72 -38.16 -33.26
CA ASP A 93 11.78 -38.84 -33.97
C ASP A 93 13.05 -38.81 -33.11
N LEU A 94 13.47 -39.95 -32.63
CA LEU A 94 14.62 -40.11 -31.76
C LEU A 94 15.71 -40.92 -32.47
N LYS A 95 16.88 -40.30 -32.68
CA LYS A 95 18.08 -40.98 -33.14
C LYS A 95 18.97 -41.30 -31.94
N PHE A 96 19.26 -42.55 -31.73
CA PHE A 96 20.04 -43.04 -30.59
C PHE A 96 21.29 -43.79 -31.01
N ASN A 97 22.26 -43.93 -30.10
CA ASN A 97 23.49 -44.69 -30.35
C ASN A 97 23.32 -46.14 -29.90
N LEU A 98 23.09 -47.06 -30.85
CA LEU A 98 22.88 -48.47 -30.53
C LEU A 98 24.06 -49.08 -29.78
N SER A 99 25.30 -48.70 -30.10
CA SER A 99 26.49 -49.27 -29.45
C SER A 99 26.58 -48.86 -27.98
N GLN A 100 26.11 -47.67 -27.62
CA GLN A 100 26.01 -47.23 -26.24
C GLN A 100 24.84 -47.89 -25.51
N LEU A 101 23.71 -48.07 -26.20
CA LEU A 101 22.54 -48.75 -25.65
C LEU A 101 22.88 -50.20 -25.26
N LEU A 102 23.66 -50.94 -26.09
CA LEU A 102 24.16 -52.27 -25.77
C LEU A 102 25.11 -52.28 -24.56
N ARG A 103 25.68 -51.14 -24.19
CA ARG A 103 26.52 -50.95 -22.99
C ARG A 103 25.72 -50.45 -21.80
N ALA A 104 24.39 -50.53 -21.84
CA ALA A 104 23.46 -49.99 -20.85
C ALA A 104 23.61 -48.49 -20.62
N LYS A 105 23.89 -47.75 -21.69
CA LYS A 105 23.91 -46.27 -21.73
C LYS A 105 22.88 -45.80 -22.73
N PHE A 106 22.06 -44.85 -22.31
CA PHE A 106 21.15 -44.16 -23.20
C PHE A 106 21.84 -42.90 -23.76
N ASP A 107 22.10 -42.93 -25.06
CA ASP A 107 22.75 -41.83 -25.78
C ASP A 107 21.86 -41.47 -26.99
N ALA A 108 21.12 -40.38 -26.85
CA ALA A 108 20.28 -39.82 -27.90
C ALA A 108 21.05 -38.71 -28.63
N GLU A 109 21.42 -38.97 -29.88
CA GLU A 109 22.14 -38.01 -30.73
C GLU A 109 21.26 -36.83 -31.13
N ASN A 110 20.00 -37.13 -31.47
CA ASN A 110 19.02 -36.13 -31.84
C ASN A 110 17.60 -36.59 -31.48
N ILE A 111 16.83 -35.69 -30.90
CA ILE A 111 15.40 -35.85 -30.66
C ILE A 111 14.68 -34.72 -31.39
N GLU A 112 13.72 -35.03 -32.22
CA GLU A 112 12.88 -34.06 -32.89
C GLU A 112 11.40 -34.35 -32.61
N ILE A 113 10.67 -33.36 -32.13
CA ILE A 113 9.26 -33.45 -31.79
C ILE A 113 8.50 -32.41 -32.62
N ILE A 114 7.50 -32.85 -33.35
CA ILE A 114 6.71 -32.00 -34.25
C ILE A 114 5.24 -32.01 -33.83
N GLY A 115 4.59 -30.87 -33.90
CA GLY A 115 3.17 -30.75 -33.62
C GLY A 115 2.88 -30.71 -32.12
N ILE A 116 3.75 -30.10 -31.32
CA ILE A 116 3.52 -29.95 -29.86
C ILE A 116 2.36 -29.01 -29.64
N GLU A 117 1.38 -29.46 -28.87
CA GLU A 117 0.28 -28.66 -28.36
C GLU A 117 0.14 -28.93 -26.84
N THR A 118 -0.28 -27.89 -26.10
CA THR A 118 -0.48 -27.99 -24.65
C THR A 118 -1.92 -27.63 -24.30
N ASN A 119 -2.40 -28.13 -23.18
CA ASN A 119 -3.73 -27.82 -22.64
C ASN A 119 -4.88 -28.10 -23.62
N THR A 120 -4.76 -29.16 -24.43
CA THR A 120 -5.79 -29.55 -25.39
C THR A 120 -6.92 -30.33 -24.72
N GLU A 121 -8.16 -30.14 -25.18
CA GLU A 121 -9.33 -30.84 -24.65
C GLU A 121 -9.37 -32.31 -25.11
N ARG A 122 -9.92 -33.15 -24.25
CA ARG A 122 -10.10 -34.57 -24.49
C ARG A 122 -11.58 -34.91 -24.63
N THR A 123 -11.87 -35.84 -25.51
CA THR A 123 -13.21 -36.43 -25.67
C THR A 123 -13.50 -37.56 -24.68
N VAL A 124 -12.45 -38.15 -24.10
CA VAL A 124 -12.54 -39.26 -23.16
C VAL A 124 -11.65 -38.99 -21.95
N SER A 125 -12.17 -39.26 -20.74
CA SER A 125 -11.43 -39.05 -19.50
C SER A 125 -10.06 -39.78 -19.51
N GLY A 126 -9.04 -39.04 -19.08
CA GLY A 126 -7.68 -39.55 -18.88
C GLY A 126 -7.42 -40.16 -17.50
N GLU A 127 -8.46 -40.44 -16.71
CA GLU A 127 -8.33 -41.06 -15.38
C GLU A 127 -7.85 -42.52 -15.54
N LEU A 128 -6.92 -42.91 -14.67
CA LEU A 128 -6.46 -44.29 -14.61
C LEU A 128 -7.37 -45.10 -13.68
N PRO A 129 -7.78 -46.32 -14.06
CA PRO A 129 -8.65 -47.17 -13.24
C PRO A 129 -8.00 -47.57 -11.90
N ILE A 130 -6.69 -47.61 -11.85
CA ILE A 130 -5.90 -47.83 -10.63
C ILE A 130 -4.88 -46.68 -10.58
N LYS A 131 -5.06 -45.74 -9.64
CA LYS A 131 -4.07 -44.66 -9.45
C LYS A 131 -2.74 -45.30 -9.03
N PRO A 132 -1.67 -45.12 -9.80
CA PRO A 132 -0.35 -45.53 -9.32
C PRO A 132 -0.13 -44.80 -8.00
N LYS A 133 0.36 -45.48 -6.97
CA LYS A 133 0.79 -44.83 -5.72
C LYS A 133 1.94 -43.90 -6.10
N THR A 134 1.61 -42.71 -6.54
CA THR A 134 2.58 -41.61 -6.59
C THR A 134 3.05 -41.47 -5.17
N ALA A 135 4.31 -41.71 -4.93
CA ALA A 135 4.98 -41.25 -3.72
C ALA A 135 4.96 -39.72 -3.75
N ARG A 136 3.79 -39.14 -3.46
CA ARG A 136 3.74 -37.81 -2.89
C ARG A 136 4.40 -37.98 -1.53
N GLN A 137 5.70 -37.82 -1.49
CA GLN A 137 6.36 -37.43 -0.28
C GLN A 137 5.58 -36.20 0.20
N LYS A 138 4.83 -36.35 1.28
CA LYS A 138 4.55 -35.22 2.15
C LYS A 138 5.95 -34.74 2.54
N GLU A 139 6.45 -33.74 1.84
CA GLU A 139 7.57 -32.98 2.35
C GLU A 139 7.11 -32.42 3.69
N GLU A 140 7.59 -33.04 4.74
CA GLU A 140 7.60 -32.41 6.04
C GLU A 140 8.31 -31.07 5.85
N LYS A 141 7.71 -30.02 6.40
CA LYS A 141 8.22 -28.63 6.39
C LYS A 141 9.53 -28.52 7.20
N ASN A 142 10.48 -29.42 7.01
CA ASN A 142 11.81 -29.26 7.55
C ASN A 142 12.61 -28.35 6.60
N ASP A 143 12.59 -27.06 6.93
CA ASP A 143 13.40 -26.08 6.23
C ASP A 143 14.86 -26.18 6.70
N SER A 144 15.60 -27.11 6.09
CA SER A 144 17.04 -27.26 6.34
C SER A 144 17.87 -26.08 5.80
N THR A 145 17.25 -25.13 5.10
CA THR A 145 17.93 -24.01 4.48
C THR A 145 17.80 -22.71 5.30
N GLY A 146 16.88 -22.67 6.28
CA GLY A 146 16.54 -21.45 7.03
C GLY A 146 15.76 -20.41 6.21
N PHE A 147 15.29 -20.77 5.00
CA PHE A 147 14.56 -19.87 4.13
C PHE A 147 13.23 -19.42 4.77
N TYR A 148 12.43 -20.37 5.26
CA TYR A 148 11.14 -20.03 5.88
C TYR A 148 11.28 -19.30 7.20
N ASP A 149 12.36 -19.56 7.96
CA ASP A 149 12.64 -18.80 9.17
C ASP A 149 12.99 -17.35 8.84
N SER A 150 13.84 -17.13 7.84
CA SER A 150 14.18 -15.80 7.35
C SER A 150 12.96 -15.09 6.69
N LEU A 151 12.11 -15.82 5.99
CA LEU A 151 10.87 -15.29 5.42
C LEU A 151 9.93 -14.82 6.55
N LYS A 152 9.79 -15.63 7.59
CA LYS A 152 8.97 -15.32 8.76
C LYS A 152 9.48 -14.10 9.53
N GLU A 153 10.80 -13.95 9.66
CA GLU A 153 11.42 -12.77 10.27
C GLU A 153 11.10 -11.48 9.50
N LYS A 154 11.10 -11.53 8.17
CA LYS A 154 10.86 -10.38 7.29
C LYS A 154 9.38 -10.02 7.11
N CYS A 155 8.50 -11.03 7.03
CA CYS A 155 7.06 -10.81 6.81
C CYS A 155 6.26 -10.64 8.11
N GLY A 156 6.89 -10.81 9.29
CA GLY A 156 6.12 -11.06 10.50
C GLY A 156 5.29 -12.34 10.38
N THR A 157 4.64 -12.78 11.42
CA THR A 157 3.84 -14.03 11.40
C THR A 157 2.49 -13.90 10.71
N ASP A 158 2.16 -12.74 10.10
CA ASP A 158 0.80 -12.40 9.74
C ASP A 158 0.66 -11.92 8.29
N THR A 159 -0.02 -12.74 7.48
CA THR A 159 -0.79 -12.27 6.31
C THR A 159 -1.83 -11.19 6.71
N ASP A 160 -2.09 -11.00 7.99
CA ASP A 160 -2.92 -9.95 8.55
C ASP A 160 -2.23 -8.56 8.54
N ALA A 161 -0.91 -8.46 8.43
CA ALA A 161 -0.21 -7.17 8.39
C ALA A 161 -0.59 -6.35 7.15
N ALA A 162 -0.59 -6.95 5.97
CA ALA A 162 -1.03 -6.29 4.74
C ALA A 162 -2.51 -5.91 4.79
N LYS A 163 -3.35 -6.80 5.34
CA LYS A 163 -4.78 -6.57 5.56
C LYS A 163 -4.99 -5.41 6.53
N ASN A 164 -4.27 -5.40 7.66
CA ASN A 164 -4.38 -4.35 8.67
C ASN A 164 -3.89 -3.00 8.13
N ALA A 165 -2.83 -2.97 7.32
CA ALA A 165 -2.34 -1.75 6.69
C ALA A 165 -3.38 -1.11 5.76
N PHE A 166 -4.10 -1.91 4.95
CA PHE A 166 -5.19 -1.41 4.12
C PHE A 166 -6.41 -0.99 4.93
N VAL A 167 -6.79 -1.76 5.95
CA VAL A 167 -7.88 -1.39 6.86
C VAL A 167 -7.56 -0.08 7.59
N GLU A 168 -6.33 0.08 8.08
CA GLU A 168 -5.88 1.32 8.72
C GLU A 168 -5.86 2.50 7.74
N LEU A 169 -5.37 2.29 6.52
CA LEU A 169 -5.40 3.30 5.47
C LEU A 169 -6.82 3.83 5.23
N PHE A 170 -7.80 2.93 5.12
CA PHE A 170 -9.19 3.34 4.84
C PHE A 170 -9.98 3.77 6.07
N ALA A 171 -9.59 3.36 7.28
CA ALA A 171 -10.14 3.91 8.52
C ALA A 171 -9.84 5.41 8.66
N LEU A 172 -8.70 5.86 8.15
CA LEU A 172 -8.34 7.29 8.09
C LEU A 172 -9.28 8.11 7.18
N TYR A 173 -9.91 7.48 6.20
CA TYR A 173 -10.81 8.12 5.23
C TYR A 173 -12.30 7.94 5.56
N ASN A 174 -12.65 7.39 6.72
CA ASN A 174 -14.06 7.21 7.11
C ASN A 174 -14.63 8.53 7.66
N PRO A 175 -15.55 9.20 6.92
CA PRO A 175 -16.13 10.49 7.34
C PRO A 175 -16.88 10.42 8.67
N GLN A 176 -17.45 9.25 9.01
CA GLN A 176 -18.22 9.04 10.25
C GLN A 176 -17.30 9.08 11.47
N ASN A 177 -16.10 8.53 11.37
CA ASN A 177 -15.11 8.60 12.46
C ASN A 177 -14.58 10.01 12.66
N ILE A 178 -14.40 10.76 11.56
CA ILE A 178 -13.96 12.17 11.61
C ILE A 178 -15.03 13.05 12.23
N THR A 179 -16.29 12.93 11.82
CA THR A 179 -17.39 13.75 12.33
C THR A 179 -17.75 13.42 13.78
N ALA A 180 -17.69 12.17 14.22
CA ALA A 180 -17.94 11.78 15.60
C ALA A 180 -16.87 12.35 16.56
N ASN A 181 -15.60 12.21 16.22
CA ASN A 181 -14.49 12.75 17.02
C ASN A 181 -14.53 14.28 17.11
N ILE A 182 -14.95 14.97 16.06
CA ILE A 182 -15.08 16.42 16.06
C ILE A 182 -16.23 16.86 16.95
N GLN A 183 -17.39 16.19 16.87
CA GLN A 183 -18.57 16.56 17.68
C GLN A 183 -18.34 16.43 19.19
N GLU A 184 -17.55 15.45 19.62
CA GLU A 184 -17.23 15.26 21.03
C GLU A 184 -16.19 16.25 21.58
N ASN A 185 -15.37 16.84 20.71
CA ASN A 185 -14.23 17.67 21.10
C ASN A 185 -14.41 19.17 20.81
N LEU A 186 -15.60 19.61 20.37
CA LEU A 186 -15.86 21.03 20.13
C LEU A 186 -15.82 21.84 21.45
N GLN A 187 -14.83 22.73 21.58
CA GLN A 187 -14.69 23.65 22.72
C GLN A 187 -15.69 24.78 22.69
N SER A 188 -16.04 25.26 21.49
CA SER A 188 -16.95 26.36 21.28
C SER A 188 -18.34 26.14 21.89
N GLN A 189 -18.85 24.87 21.91
CA GLN A 189 -20.15 24.57 22.54
C GLN A 189 -20.13 24.75 24.07
N LYS A 190 -19.04 24.36 24.73
CA LYS A 190 -18.87 24.53 26.18
C LYS A 190 -18.73 26.04 26.52
N VAL A 191 -17.86 26.71 25.77
CA VAL A 191 -17.63 28.15 25.93
C VAL A 191 -18.88 28.97 25.64
N ALA A 192 -19.67 28.62 24.61
CA ALA A 192 -20.91 29.31 24.31
C ALA A 192 -21.93 29.25 25.47
N LYS A 193 -22.07 28.10 26.13
CA LYS A 193 -22.93 27.95 27.30
C LYS A 193 -22.42 28.77 28.49
N GLU A 194 -21.13 28.71 28.78
CA GLU A 194 -20.52 29.52 29.83
C GLU A 194 -20.73 31.03 29.57
N VAL A 195 -20.48 31.47 28.33
CA VAL A 195 -20.70 32.87 27.92
C VAL A 195 -22.17 33.24 28.01
N GLU A 196 -23.10 32.38 27.61
CA GLU A 196 -24.55 32.62 27.72
C GLU A 196 -24.96 32.85 29.18
N GLU A 197 -24.53 32.00 30.12
CA GLU A 197 -24.85 32.13 31.55
C GLU A 197 -24.26 33.38 32.16
N GLU A 198 -23.01 33.72 31.86
CA GLU A 198 -22.36 34.96 32.33
C GLU A 198 -23.02 36.19 31.73
N MET A 199 -23.31 36.20 30.45
CA MET A 199 -23.98 37.28 29.76
C MET A 199 -25.40 37.51 30.28
N LYS A 200 -26.15 36.39 30.51
CA LYS A 200 -27.48 36.47 31.14
C LYS A 200 -27.41 37.17 32.49
N THR A 201 -26.45 36.81 33.32
CA THR A 201 -26.25 37.40 34.65
C THR A 201 -25.95 38.90 34.54
N LEU A 202 -25.08 39.27 33.59
CA LEU A 202 -24.75 40.70 33.34
C LEU A 202 -25.96 41.51 32.84
N VAL A 203 -26.69 40.96 31.86
CA VAL A 203 -27.90 41.61 31.32
C VAL A 203 -28.96 41.78 32.40
N GLU A 204 -29.23 40.79 33.23
CA GLU A 204 -30.17 40.89 34.33
C GLU A 204 -29.74 41.91 35.40
N ALA A 205 -28.44 42.02 35.71
CA ALA A 205 -27.90 43.03 36.63
C ALA A 205 -28.12 44.50 36.13
N TRP A 206 -28.01 44.68 34.81
CA TRP A 206 -28.11 45.99 34.18
C TRP A 206 -29.46 46.31 33.55
N LYS A 207 -30.36 45.37 33.44
CA LYS A 207 -31.66 45.50 32.77
C LYS A 207 -32.46 46.70 33.14
N ASN A 208 -32.54 47.08 34.45
CA ASN A 208 -33.34 48.14 34.96
C ASN A 208 -32.57 49.50 35.13
N LYS A 209 -31.24 49.45 35.06
CA LYS A 209 -30.37 50.61 35.28
C LYS A 209 -30.56 51.79 34.28
N PRO A 210 -30.76 51.53 32.97
CA PRO A 210 -31.05 52.58 32.01
C PRO A 210 -32.26 53.41 32.36
N GLU A 211 -33.36 52.76 32.78
CA GLU A 211 -34.59 53.50 33.17
C GLU A 211 -34.41 54.26 34.48
N GLU A 212 -33.69 53.71 35.48
CA GLU A 212 -33.32 54.44 36.70
C GLU A 212 -32.51 55.70 36.39
N LEU A 213 -31.49 55.58 35.54
CA LEU A 213 -30.65 56.69 35.11
C LEU A 213 -31.42 57.71 34.30
N LYS A 214 -32.25 57.28 33.38
CA LYS A 214 -33.10 58.13 32.56
C LYS A 214 -34.12 58.91 33.42
N SER A 215 -34.74 58.29 34.43
CA SER A 215 -35.62 58.92 35.39
C SER A 215 -34.87 59.97 36.16
N THR A 216 -33.66 59.65 36.67
CA THR A 216 -32.83 60.66 37.42
C THR A 216 -32.46 61.85 36.54
N VAL A 217 -32.06 61.58 35.28
CA VAL A 217 -31.72 62.65 34.32
C VAL A 217 -32.96 63.52 34.00
N ASN A 218 -34.12 62.89 33.79
CA ASN A 218 -35.39 63.65 33.54
C ASN A 218 -35.85 64.51 34.75
N ASP A 219 -35.69 63.94 35.96
CA ASP A 219 -35.98 64.70 37.18
C ASP A 219 -35.06 65.92 37.30
N LEU A 220 -33.75 65.76 37.11
CA LEU A 220 -32.80 66.85 37.06
C LEU A 220 -33.12 67.88 35.96
N LYS A 221 -33.44 67.38 34.75
CA LYS A 221 -33.85 68.24 33.63
C LYS A 221 -35.09 69.07 33.99
N SER A 222 -36.08 68.45 34.64
CA SER A 222 -37.30 69.15 35.09
C SER A 222 -36.98 70.22 36.13
N LYS A 223 -36.19 69.82 37.16
CA LYS A 223 -35.78 70.76 38.22
C LYS A 223 -34.92 71.91 37.72
N THR A 224 -34.08 71.68 36.78
CA THR A 224 -33.14 72.68 36.22
C THR A 224 -33.70 73.42 35.04
N SER A 225 -34.84 73.02 34.46
CA SER A 225 -35.46 73.62 33.25
C SER A 225 -35.67 75.15 33.34
N LYS A 226 -36.14 75.66 34.48
CA LYS A 226 -36.31 77.07 34.70
C LYS A 226 -34.99 77.86 34.66
N LEU A 227 -33.91 77.27 35.19
CA LEU A 227 -32.59 77.88 35.25
C LEU A 227 -31.85 77.77 33.88
N THR A 228 -31.95 76.67 33.17
CA THR A 228 -31.33 76.49 31.85
C THR A 228 -32.01 77.25 30.73
N SER A 229 -33.33 77.56 30.87
CA SER A 229 -34.09 78.36 29.92
C SER A 229 -34.10 79.84 30.31
N LEU A 230 -33.45 80.22 31.41
CA LEU A 230 -33.43 81.58 31.91
C LEU A 230 -32.82 82.57 30.90
N ASN A 231 -33.56 83.63 30.59
CA ASN A 231 -33.03 84.76 29.83
C ASN A 231 -32.31 85.72 30.79
N VAL A 232 -31.02 85.56 30.95
CA VAL A 232 -30.18 86.37 31.87
C VAL A 232 -30.25 87.89 31.54
N SER A 233 -30.57 88.26 30.30
CA SER A 233 -30.71 89.65 29.88
C SER A 233 -31.93 90.31 30.49
N SER A 234 -33.00 89.56 30.85
CA SER A 234 -34.22 90.08 31.45
C SER A 234 -34.12 90.38 32.95
N VAL A 235 -33.10 89.91 33.66
CA VAL A 235 -32.85 90.14 35.09
C VAL A 235 -32.35 91.53 35.31
N LYS A 236 -33.10 92.37 36.07
CA LYS A 236 -32.82 93.78 36.15
C LYS A 236 -32.23 94.26 37.49
N ASN A 237 -32.34 93.52 38.55
CA ASN A 237 -31.86 93.96 39.86
C ASN A 237 -30.85 92.94 40.51
N ALA A 238 -29.99 93.48 41.40
CA ALA A 238 -28.92 92.71 42.04
C ALA A 238 -29.44 91.62 43.02
N THR A 239 -30.59 91.81 43.63
CA THR A 239 -31.22 90.91 44.58
C THR A 239 -31.69 89.61 43.83
N GLU A 240 -32.31 89.84 42.67
CA GLU A 240 -32.79 88.80 41.80
C GLU A 240 -31.62 87.97 41.22
N VAL A 241 -30.50 88.61 40.82
CA VAL A 241 -29.28 87.95 40.41
C VAL A 241 -28.71 87.08 41.54
N THR A 242 -28.68 87.59 42.77
CA THR A 242 -28.14 86.84 43.93
C THR A 242 -29.05 85.64 44.30
N ALA A 243 -30.37 85.77 44.19
CA ALA A 243 -31.32 84.69 44.42
C ALA A 243 -31.16 83.58 43.38
N LEU A 244 -31.06 83.98 42.11
CA LEU A 244 -30.83 83.02 41.00
C LEU A 244 -29.48 82.35 41.09
N LEU A 245 -28.41 83.00 41.51
CA LEU A 245 -27.12 82.39 41.77
C LEU A 245 -27.19 81.35 42.89
N LYS A 246 -27.96 81.62 43.99
CA LYS A 246 -28.20 80.62 45.03
C LYS A 246 -28.97 79.39 44.53
N GLU A 247 -30.06 79.66 43.75
CA GLU A 247 -30.79 78.51 43.11
C GLU A 247 -29.91 77.70 42.17
N LEU A 248 -29.05 78.39 41.43
CA LEU A 248 -28.08 77.75 40.54
C LEU A 248 -27.05 76.91 41.30
N ASP A 249 -26.50 77.46 42.42
CA ASP A 249 -25.58 76.74 43.29
C ASP A 249 -26.22 75.47 43.92
N SER A 250 -27.53 75.61 44.32
CA SER A 250 -28.30 74.43 44.77
C SER A 250 -28.49 73.38 43.67
N ALA A 251 -28.87 73.85 42.46
CA ALA A 251 -29.01 72.98 41.31
C ALA A 251 -27.66 72.28 40.92
N PHE A 252 -26.56 73.02 40.99
CA PHE A 252 -25.23 72.45 40.81
C PHE A 252 -24.91 71.37 41.86
N SER A 253 -25.26 71.60 43.10
CA SER A 253 -25.06 70.61 44.17
C SER A 253 -25.84 69.29 43.90
N GLU A 254 -27.11 69.43 43.45
CA GLU A 254 -27.95 68.27 43.07
C GLU A 254 -27.38 67.54 41.85
N VAL A 255 -27.00 68.31 40.80
CA VAL A 255 -26.39 67.72 39.61
C VAL A 255 -25.06 67.09 39.96
N LYS A 256 -24.23 67.69 40.82
CA LYS A 256 -22.94 67.08 41.26
C LYS A 256 -23.17 65.82 42.07
N SER A 257 -24.14 65.75 42.94
CA SER A 257 -24.51 64.60 43.72
C SER A 257 -25.00 63.50 42.81
N ALA A 258 -25.91 63.81 41.87
CA ALA A 258 -26.37 62.83 40.87
C ALA A 258 -25.24 62.33 39.94
N LYS A 259 -24.36 63.26 39.51
CA LYS A 259 -23.19 62.94 38.71
C LYS A 259 -22.23 62.01 39.47
N SER A 260 -22.02 62.22 40.75
CA SER A 260 -21.20 61.34 41.59
C SER A 260 -21.80 59.93 41.70
N SER A 261 -23.13 59.84 41.93
CA SER A 261 -23.85 58.56 41.97
C SER A 261 -23.83 57.82 40.61
N ILE A 262 -24.09 58.58 39.55
CA ILE A 262 -24.06 58.06 38.18
C ILE A 262 -22.64 57.61 37.78
N ASN A 263 -21.60 58.37 38.12
CA ASN A 263 -20.20 57.99 37.84
C ASN A 263 -19.80 56.78 38.60
N SER A 264 -20.26 56.55 39.82
CA SER A 264 -20.02 55.23 40.50
C SER A 264 -20.66 54.09 39.76
N THR A 265 -21.89 54.24 39.29
CA THR A 265 -22.62 53.29 38.49
C THR A 265 -21.93 53.08 37.13
N LEU A 266 -21.46 54.16 36.49
CA LEU A 266 -20.70 54.08 35.23
C LEU A 266 -19.35 53.32 35.37
N GLY A 267 -18.63 53.50 36.48
CA GLY A 267 -17.41 52.84 36.77
C GLY A 267 -17.61 51.32 36.84
N SER A 268 -18.68 50.83 37.45
CA SER A 268 -19.09 49.46 37.46
C SER A 268 -19.47 48.94 36.07
N PHE A 269 -20.19 49.77 35.29
CA PHE A 269 -20.59 49.46 33.92
C PHE A 269 -19.38 49.34 32.98
N ASP A 270 -18.41 50.23 33.08
CA ASP A 270 -17.17 50.16 32.26
C ASP A 270 -16.38 48.89 32.54
N SER A 271 -16.35 48.43 33.81
CA SER A 271 -15.74 47.16 34.20
C SER A 271 -16.47 45.96 33.56
N ASP A 272 -17.81 45.96 33.64
CA ASP A 272 -18.62 44.90 33.08
C ASP A 272 -18.61 44.94 31.54
N GLN A 273 -18.50 46.08 30.91
CA GLN A 273 -18.31 46.22 29.48
C GLN A 273 -16.95 45.62 29.03
N ALA A 274 -15.90 45.81 29.82
CA ALA A 274 -14.62 45.18 29.57
C ALA A 274 -14.74 43.64 29.65
N LYS A 275 -15.49 43.11 30.64
CA LYS A 275 -15.80 41.70 30.79
C LYS A 275 -16.60 41.16 29.58
N VAL A 276 -17.57 41.88 29.09
CA VAL A 276 -18.36 41.52 27.90
C VAL A 276 -17.45 41.39 26.68
N LYS A 277 -16.51 42.29 26.46
CA LYS A 277 -15.53 42.20 25.38
C LYS A 277 -14.62 40.97 25.52
N GLU A 278 -14.23 40.63 26.75
CA GLU A 278 -13.44 39.42 27.04
C GLU A 278 -14.24 38.16 26.73
N LEU A 279 -15.51 38.10 27.13
CA LEU A 279 -16.41 36.99 26.82
C LEU A 279 -16.64 36.80 25.31
N GLN A 280 -16.82 37.93 24.60
CA GLN A 280 -16.93 37.90 23.13
C GLN A 280 -15.67 37.36 22.46
N LYS A 281 -14.50 37.80 22.95
CA LYS A 281 -13.21 37.29 22.49
C LYS A 281 -13.04 35.80 22.82
N LYS A 282 -13.39 35.37 24.05
CA LYS A 282 -13.32 33.94 24.47
C LYS A 282 -14.17 33.07 23.55
N LEU A 283 -15.36 33.50 23.16
CA LEU A 283 -16.22 32.80 22.23
C LEU A 283 -15.60 32.73 20.82
N THR A 284 -15.07 33.83 20.32
CA THR A 284 -14.41 33.89 19.01
C THR A 284 -13.18 33.01 18.97
N ASP A 285 -12.32 33.07 19.98
CA ASP A 285 -11.10 32.27 20.10
C ASP A 285 -11.43 30.75 20.14
N ALA A 286 -12.52 30.36 20.81
CA ALA A 286 -12.98 28.96 20.84
C ALA A 286 -13.50 28.49 19.48
N VAL A 287 -14.22 29.33 18.74
CA VAL A 287 -14.66 29.01 17.36
C VAL A 287 -13.47 28.90 16.43
N GLU A 288 -12.48 29.76 16.53
CA GLU A 288 -11.24 29.64 15.72
C GLU A 288 -10.43 28.42 16.09
N ALA A 289 -10.38 28.03 17.37
CA ALA A 289 -9.71 26.79 17.80
C ALA A 289 -10.40 25.56 17.23
N ASP A 290 -11.72 25.50 17.20
CA ASP A 290 -12.48 24.43 16.60
C ASP A 290 -12.30 24.35 15.08
N GLN A 291 -12.23 25.50 14.40
CA GLN A 291 -11.92 25.57 12.97
C GLN A 291 -10.48 25.06 12.66
N LYS A 292 -9.51 25.40 13.52
CA LYS A 292 -8.14 24.88 13.42
C LYS A 292 -8.08 23.39 13.70
N LEU A 293 -8.80 22.91 14.71
CA LEU A 293 -8.92 21.49 15.01
C LEU A 293 -9.50 20.74 13.81
N LEU A 294 -10.59 21.23 13.23
CA LEU A 294 -11.20 20.68 12.03
C LEU A 294 -10.22 20.64 10.86
N SER A 295 -9.53 21.74 10.59
CA SER A 295 -8.55 21.80 9.50
C SER A 295 -7.33 20.91 9.74
N SER A 296 -6.87 20.76 11.00
CA SER A 296 -5.74 19.91 11.34
C SER A 296 -6.10 18.41 11.23
N GLN A 297 -7.28 18.00 11.67
CA GLN A 297 -7.74 16.61 11.52
C GLN A 297 -8.03 16.24 10.08
N LEU A 298 -8.42 17.18 9.25
CA LEU A 298 -8.59 16.97 7.80
C LEU A 298 -7.28 17.00 7.03
N SER A 299 -6.22 17.61 7.58
CA SER A 299 -4.86 17.59 7.01
C SER A 299 -4.08 16.30 7.34
N VAL A 300 -4.62 15.41 8.17
CA VAL A 300 -4.05 14.08 8.52
C VAL A 300 -4.11 13.10 7.35
N LEU A 301 -4.63 13.47 6.19
CA LEU A 301 -4.38 12.81 4.92
C LEU A 301 -2.90 12.97 4.53
N ASP A 302 -2.02 12.41 5.39
CA ASP A 302 -0.59 12.39 5.12
C ASP A 302 -0.32 11.42 3.96
N VAL A 303 -0.15 12.01 2.77
CA VAL A 303 0.22 11.27 1.55
C VAL A 303 1.45 10.41 1.79
N ALA A 304 2.37 10.85 2.63
CA ALA A 304 3.58 10.11 2.98
C ALA A 304 3.24 8.84 3.79
N LYS A 305 2.36 8.94 4.80
CA LYS A 305 1.93 7.78 5.59
C LYS A 305 1.12 6.79 4.75
N SER A 306 0.22 7.29 3.89
CA SER A 306 -0.54 6.44 2.95
C SER A 306 0.39 5.67 2.02
N ARG A 307 1.43 6.32 1.51
CA ARG A 307 2.43 5.72 0.65
C ARG A 307 3.24 4.66 1.39
N GLU A 308 3.65 4.91 2.62
CA GLU A 308 4.38 3.95 3.47
C GLU A 308 3.56 2.67 3.69
N LEU A 309 2.27 2.80 4.03
CA LEU A 309 1.37 1.66 4.21
C LEU A 309 1.18 0.85 2.92
N ILE A 310 1.01 1.51 1.77
CA ILE A 310 0.88 0.84 0.47
C ILE A 310 2.18 0.10 0.13
N THR A 311 3.35 0.72 0.34
CA THR A 311 4.66 0.10 0.08
C THR A 311 4.88 -1.12 0.96
N SER A 312 4.53 -1.05 2.25
CA SER A 312 4.60 -2.19 3.17
C SER A 312 3.73 -3.34 2.68
N ALA A 313 2.47 -3.08 2.33
CA ALA A 313 1.56 -4.11 1.83
C ALA A 313 2.06 -4.78 0.53
N ILE A 314 2.68 -4.02 -0.39
CA ILE A 314 3.27 -4.57 -1.61
C ILE A 314 4.46 -5.49 -1.28
N ASN A 315 5.32 -5.09 -0.35
CA ASN A 315 6.46 -5.91 0.08
C ASN A 315 5.98 -7.21 0.74
N ASP A 316 4.99 -7.14 1.63
CA ASP A 316 4.42 -8.32 2.29
C ASP A 316 3.79 -9.28 1.27
N ALA A 317 3.06 -8.76 0.27
CA ALA A 317 2.55 -9.54 -0.84
C ALA A 317 3.67 -10.23 -1.63
N GLY A 318 4.76 -9.53 -1.91
CA GLY A 318 5.94 -10.07 -2.60
C GLY A 318 6.58 -11.21 -1.83
N TYR A 319 6.79 -11.07 -0.54
CA TYR A 319 7.32 -12.13 0.32
C TYR A 319 6.39 -13.36 0.36
N ALA A 320 5.08 -13.16 0.48
CA ALA A 320 4.11 -14.25 0.47
C ALA A 320 4.14 -15.03 -0.86
N MET A 321 4.21 -14.34 -1.99
CA MET A 321 4.35 -14.96 -3.32
C MET A 321 5.66 -15.75 -3.43
N LEU A 322 6.78 -15.18 -2.98
CA LEU A 322 8.07 -15.86 -3.00
C LEU A 322 8.01 -17.18 -2.21
N GLY A 323 7.37 -17.16 -1.04
CA GLY A 323 7.15 -18.36 -0.22
C GLY A 323 6.39 -19.48 -0.96
N GLN A 324 5.44 -19.14 -1.82
CA GLN A 324 4.68 -20.12 -2.61
C GLN A 324 5.52 -20.81 -3.68
N TYR A 325 6.47 -20.11 -4.30
CA TYR A 325 7.28 -20.62 -5.41
C TYR A 325 8.60 -21.25 -4.97
N TYR A 326 9.08 -20.95 -3.76
CA TYR A 326 10.34 -21.48 -3.25
C TYR A 326 10.45 -23.00 -3.26
N PRO A 327 9.41 -23.82 -2.96
CA PRO A 327 9.53 -25.28 -3.01
C PRO A 327 9.97 -25.83 -4.37
N TYR A 328 9.51 -25.22 -5.46
CA TYR A 328 9.89 -25.60 -6.82
C TYR A 328 11.37 -25.30 -7.11
N LEU A 329 11.83 -24.12 -6.68
CA LEU A 329 13.24 -23.73 -6.78
C LEU A 329 14.14 -24.68 -5.94
N LYS A 330 13.73 -24.98 -4.70
CA LYS A 330 14.43 -25.91 -3.81
C LYS A 330 14.57 -27.31 -4.42
N GLN A 331 13.50 -27.84 -5.02
CA GLN A 331 13.54 -29.11 -5.71
C GLN A 331 14.52 -29.09 -6.89
N LEU A 332 14.51 -28.04 -7.71
CA LEU A 332 15.40 -27.88 -8.83
C LEU A 332 16.87 -27.80 -8.38
N ILE A 333 17.17 -27.01 -7.36
CA ILE A 333 18.52 -26.90 -6.76
C ILE A 333 18.96 -28.25 -6.19
N SER A 334 18.09 -28.94 -5.43
CA SER A 334 18.40 -30.25 -4.86
C SER A 334 18.73 -31.29 -5.93
N TYR A 335 17.95 -31.30 -7.01
CA TYR A 335 18.19 -32.23 -8.13
C TYR A 335 19.49 -31.88 -8.85
N ALA A 336 19.73 -30.66 -9.21
CA ALA A 336 20.95 -30.21 -9.85
C ALA A 336 22.18 -30.35 -8.94
N GLY A 337 22.05 -30.02 -7.64
CA GLY A 337 23.10 -30.18 -6.64
C GLY A 337 23.50 -31.61 -6.40
N SER A 338 22.54 -32.58 -6.45
CA SER A 338 22.84 -34.02 -6.34
C SER A 338 23.72 -34.52 -7.47
N MET A 339 23.68 -33.85 -8.64
CA MET A 339 24.58 -34.19 -9.76
C MET A 339 25.99 -33.65 -9.52
N LYS A 340 26.15 -32.52 -8.88
CA LYS A 340 27.45 -31.94 -8.52
C LYS A 340 28.18 -32.79 -7.49
N GLY A 341 27.44 -33.31 -6.48
CA GLY A 341 28.01 -34.20 -5.43
C GLY A 341 28.26 -35.66 -5.82
N SER A 342 27.60 -36.16 -6.88
CA SER A 342 27.74 -37.59 -7.27
C SER A 342 29.03 -37.92 -8.00
N GLY A 343 29.85 -36.91 -8.37
CA GLY A 343 31.09 -37.11 -9.10
C GLY A 343 32.25 -37.68 -8.27
N ASP A 344 32.35 -37.37 -7.00
CA ASP A 344 33.57 -37.66 -6.20
C ASP A 344 33.39 -38.54 -4.94
N SER A 345 32.27 -38.40 -4.18
CA SER A 345 32.19 -39.12 -2.89
C SER A 345 31.92 -40.60 -2.99
N LYS A 346 31.17 -41.08 -4.01
CA LYS A 346 31.00 -42.53 -4.28
C LYS A 346 32.19 -43.16 -4.99
N SER A 347 33.07 -42.34 -5.60
CA SER A 347 34.25 -42.88 -6.29
C SER A 347 35.40 -43.18 -5.34
N GLU A 348 35.56 -42.49 -4.24
CA GLU A 348 36.65 -42.71 -3.28
C GLU A 348 36.41 -43.94 -2.38
N GLU A 349 35.19 -44.11 -1.83
CA GLU A 349 34.86 -45.35 -1.09
C GLU A 349 34.83 -46.59 -1.99
N ALA A 350 34.26 -46.48 -3.21
CA ALA A 350 34.29 -47.56 -4.20
C ALA A 350 35.72 -47.82 -4.73
N LYS A 351 36.57 -46.78 -4.84
CA LYS A 351 37.99 -46.94 -5.18
C LYS A 351 38.77 -47.57 -4.04
N ALA A 352 38.47 -47.18 -2.76
CA ALA A 352 39.10 -47.81 -1.59
C ALA A 352 38.67 -49.28 -1.40
N ALA A 353 37.38 -49.59 -1.58
CA ALA A 353 36.89 -50.99 -1.56
C ALA A 353 37.42 -51.81 -2.73
N ASN A 354 37.49 -51.30 -3.95
CA ASN A 354 38.11 -51.94 -5.10
C ASN A 354 39.64 -52.07 -4.95
N LYS A 355 40.31 -51.13 -4.28
CA LYS A 355 41.74 -51.20 -3.99
C LYS A 355 42.04 -52.31 -2.98
N LYS A 356 41.24 -52.40 -1.88
CA LYS A 356 41.33 -53.53 -0.94
C LYS A 356 41.02 -54.88 -1.58
N ALA A 357 39.99 -54.97 -2.40
CA ALA A 357 39.66 -56.23 -3.13
C ALA A 357 40.73 -56.59 -4.16
N LYS A 358 41.38 -55.64 -4.82
CA LYS A 358 42.50 -55.88 -5.74
C LYS A 358 43.79 -56.25 -5.03
N GLU A 359 44.07 -55.73 -3.83
CA GLU A 359 45.24 -56.14 -3.05
C GLU A 359 45.11 -57.53 -2.45
N THR A 360 43.90 -57.97 -2.09
CA THR A 360 43.61 -59.33 -1.65
C THR A 360 43.69 -60.34 -2.82
N ALA A 361 43.19 -59.98 -4.00
CA ALA A 361 43.25 -60.77 -5.19
C ALA A 361 44.69 -60.91 -5.81
N LYS A 362 45.56 -59.92 -5.51
CA LYS A 362 46.96 -59.93 -6.00
C LYS A 362 47.85 -60.88 -5.25
N LYS A 363 47.42 -61.43 -4.09
CA LYS A 363 48.17 -62.45 -3.34
C LYS A 363 47.95 -63.90 -3.83
N GLU A 364 47.00 -64.19 -4.71
CA GLU A 364 46.61 -65.56 -5.03
C GLU A 364 46.74 -65.98 -6.51
N SER A 365 47.17 -65.10 -7.44
CA SER A 365 47.31 -65.57 -8.84
C SER A 365 48.68 -65.24 -9.45
N LYS A 366 49.46 -66.26 -9.77
CA LYS A 366 50.57 -66.17 -10.72
C LYS A 366 49.98 -65.85 -12.10
N ARG A 367 49.85 -64.56 -12.43
CA ARG A 367 49.46 -64.17 -13.79
C ARG A 367 50.67 -63.95 -14.64
N PHE A 368 50.65 -64.54 -15.89
CA PHE A 368 51.61 -64.25 -16.94
C PHE A 368 51.60 -62.67 -17.18
N ALA A 369 52.79 -62.20 -17.60
CA ALA A 369 52.94 -60.79 -17.97
C ALA A 369 51.93 -60.38 -19.06
N GLY A 370 50.89 -59.64 -18.67
CA GLY A 370 49.88 -59.15 -19.61
C GLY A 370 50.28 -57.83 -20.25
N ARG A 371 49.79 -57.61 -21.43
CA ARG A 371 49.96 -56.33 -22.16
C ARG A 371 49.06 -55.29 -21.52
N TYR A 372 49.57 -54.10 -21.17
CA TYR A 372 48.76 -53.00 -20.74
C TYR A 372 47.88 -52.52 -21.90
N VAL A 373 46.60 -52.74 -21.83
CA VAL A 373 45.62 -52.17 -22.76
C VAL A 373 45.12 -50.88 -22.17
N TYR A 374 45.52 -49.73 -22.71
CA TYR A 374 44.98 -48.43 -22.36
C TYR A 374 43.65 -48.26 -23.07
N TRP A 375 42.56 -48.41 -22.34
CA TRP A 375 41.25 -48.07 -22.85
C TRP A 375 41.11 -46.56 -22.84
N LYS A 376 40.63 -45.97 -23.95
CA LYS A 376 40.21 -44.54 -23.93
C LYS A 376 39.22 -44.35 -22.81
N ALA A 377 39.39 -43.29 -22.04
CA ALA A 377 38.44 -42.92 -20.98
C ALA A 377 37.02 -42.85 -21.58
N ASP A 378 36.11 -43.57 -20.96
CA ASP A 378 34.70 -43.58 -21.38
C ASP A 378 34.06 -42.21 -21.01
N ARG A 379 33.95 -41.34 -21.99
CA ARG A 379 33.43 -39.96 -21.83
C ARG A 379 31.91 -39.88 -21.95
N VAL A 380 31.22 -40.98 -22.32
CA VAL A 380 29.77 -40.95 -22.47
C VAL A 380 29.11 -41.24 -21.14
N PRO A 381 28.24 -40.34 -20.62
CA PRO A 381 27.43 -40.55 -19.43
C PRO A 381 26.51 -41.76 -19.56
N LYS A 382 25.89 -42.21 -18.46
CA LYS A 382 24.87 -43.28 -18.51
C LYS A 382 23.60 -42.81 -19.24
N PHE A 383 23.29 -41.55 -19.16
CA PHE A 383 22.18 -40.93 -19.88
C PHE A 383 22.71 -39.65 -20.54
N LEU A 384 22.45 -39.49 -21.83
CA LEU A 384 22.82 -38.33 -22.61
C LEU A 384 21.77 -38.05 -23.69
N ILE A 385 21.34 -36.82 -23.78
CA ILE A 385 20.66 -36.26 -24.95
C ILE A 385 21.57 -35.14 -25.47
N GLU A 386 22.17 -35.35 -26.64
CA GLU A 386 23.08 -34.35 -27.23
C GLU A 386 22.31 -33.17 -27.72
N LYS A 387 21.21 -33.39 -28.45
CA LYS A 387 20.34 -32.36 -28.99
C LYS A 387 18.88 -32.82 -28.93
N ALA A 388 18.01 -31.95 -28.52
CA ALA A 388 16.58 -32.11 -28.67
C ALA A 388 15.97 -30.81 -29.19
N HIS A 389 15.01 -30.95 -30.10
CA HIS A 389 14.25 -29.84 -30.64
C HIS A 389 12.77 -30.23 -30.70
N GLY A 390 11.91 -29.31 -30.34
CA GLY A 390 10.47 -29.51 -30.37
C GLY A 390 9.77 -28.28 -30.91
N SER A 391 8.83 -28.48 -31.82
CA SER A 391 8.09 -27.40 -32.45
C SER A 391 6.59 -27.68 -32.54
N GLY A 392 5.77 -26.63 -32.45
CA GLY A 392 4.31 -26.74 -32.63
C GLY A 392 3.57 -25.43 -32.31
N LYS A 393 2.56 -25.09 -33.08
CA LYS A 393 1.69 -23.89 -32.86
C LYS A 393 2.36 -22.66 -32.24
N GLY A 394 3.48 -22.23 -32.81
CA GLY A 394 4.24 -21.10 -32.31
C GLY A 394 5.22 -21.42 -31.17
N LEU A 395 5.24 -22.64 -30.67
CA LEU A 395 6.19 -23.15 -29.69
C LEU A 395 7.45 -23.67 -30.40
N ASP A 396 8.62 -23.29 -29.91
CA ASP A 396 9.93 -23.80 -30.29
C ASP A 396 10.75 -24.03 -29.03
N ILE A 397 11.20 -25.26 -28.82
CA ILE A 397 12.00 -25.68 -27.66
C ILE A 397 13.25 -26.38 -28.13
N SER A 398 14.39 -26.02 -27.61
CA SER A 398 15.64 -26.66 -27.85
C SER A 398 16.34 -27.03 -26.54
N ALA A 399 16.95 -28.20 -26.50
CA ALA A 399 17.77 -28.66 -25.39
C ALA A 399 19.07 -29.26 -25.89
N THR A 400 20.17 -28.97 -25.22
CA THR A 400 21.49 -29.52 -25.58
C THR A 400 22.21 -30.05 -24.35
N ASP A 401 22.96 -31.14 -24.57
CA ASP A 401 23.86 -31.74 -23.58
C ASP A 401 23.20 -32.18 -22.25
N ILE A 402 21.93 -32.60 -22.31
CA ILE A 402 21.22 -33.11 -21.13
C ILE A 402 21.83 -34.44 -20.72
N SER A 403 22.59 -34.47 -19.64
CA SER A 403 23.39 -35.61 -19.24
C SER A 403 23.27 -35.93 -17.75
N SER A 404 23.42 -37.22 -17.40
CA SER A 404 23.50 -37.67 -16.01
C SER A 404 24.85 -37.36 -15.33
N ASP A 405 25.85 -36.90 -16.09
CA ASP A 405 27.20 -36.59 -15.60
C ASP A 405 27.82 -35.51 -16.49
N MET A 406 27.70 -34.27 -16.07
CA MET A 406 28.20 -33.11 -16.81
C MET A 406 29.73 -33.04 -16.82
N ASN A 407 30.42 -33.61 -15.80
CA ASN A 407 31.87 -33.68 -15.78
C ASN A 407 32.40 -34.58 -16.90
N LYS A 408 31.74 -35.72 -17.15
CA LYS A 408 32.06 -36.61 -18.26
C LYS A 408 31.73 -36.03 -19.61
N ARG A 409 30.59 -35.34 -19.73
CA ARG A 409 30.18 -34.68 -20.97
C ARG A 409 31.06 -33.49 -21.27
N GLY A 410 31.48 -32.74 -20.26
CA GLY A 410 32.27 -31.52 -20.37
C GLY A 410 31.45 -30.24 -20.66
N SER A 411 30.12 -30.36 -20.72
CA SER A 411 29.19 -29.30 -21.05
C SER A 411 28.07 -29.19 -20.04
N PRO A 412 27.51 -27.98 -19.76
CA PRO A 412 26.30 -27.81 -18.97
C PRO A 412 25.05 -28.22 -19.76
N TRP A 413 23.93 -28.40 -19.09
CA TRP A 413 22.62 -28.44 -19.74
C TRP A 413 22.22 -27.06 -20.21
N ILE A 414 21.72 -26.98 -21.43
CA ILE A 414 21.15 -25.73 -21.97
C ILE A 414 19.78 -26.05 -22.53
N VAL A 415 18.75 -25.40 -22.02
CA VAL A 415 17.38 -25.46 -22.51
C VAL A 415 16.94 -24.08 -22.91
N LYS A 416 16.37 -23.95 -24.09
CA LYS A 416 15.78 -22.70 -24.57
C LYS A 416 14.39 -22.99 -25.10
N GLY A 417 13.46 -22.09 -24.83
CA GLY A 417 12.12 -22.17 -25.35
C GLY A 417 11.66 -20.81 -25.85
N SER A 418 10.91 -20.79 -26.91
CA SER A 418 10.18 -19.64 -27.38
C SER A 418 8.76 -19.99 -27.73
N TYR A 419 7.84 -19.08 -27.49
CA TYR A 419 6.46 -19.17 -27.91
C TYR A 419 6.05 -17.88 -28.60
N ASN A 420 5.53 -18.00 -29.82
CA ASN A 420 5.13 -16.86 -30.63
C ASN A 420 3.80 -17.17 -31.32
N GLN A 421 2.71 -16.68 -30.78
CA GLN A 421 1.38 -16.84 -31.33
C GLN A 421 0.53 -15.61 -31.03
N GLU A 422 -0.22 -15.12 -32.02
CA GLU A 422 -1.18 -14.01 -31.86
C GLU A 422 -0.56 -12.76 -31.22
N LYS A 423 0.65 -12.40 -31.63
CA LYS A 423 1.45 -11.29 -31.05
C LYS A 423 1.94 -11.52 -29.61
N ARG A 424 1.70 -12.70 -29.02
CA ARG A 424 2.27 -13.10 -27.73
C ARG A 424 3.64 -13.69 -27.97
N VAL A 425 4.63 -13.17 -27.31
CA VAL A 425 6.02 -13.66 -27.43
C VAL A 425 6.53 -14.00 -26.05
N HIS A 426 6.97 -15.26 -25.89
CA HIS A 426 7.60 -15.73 -24.67
C HIS A 426 8.94 -16.36 -25.02
N ASN A 427 9.98 -16.05 -24.28
CA ASN A 427 11.28 -16.69 -24.38
C ASN A 427 11.70 -17.14 -23.00
N ALA A 428 12.27 -18.31 -22.88
CA ALA A 428 12.82 -18.84 -21.64
C ALA A 428 14.15 -19.52 -21.90
N GLY A 429 15.11 -19.34 -21.02
CA GLY A 429 16.40 -19.98 -21.01
C GLY A 429 16.66 -20.64 -19.66
N LEU A 430 17.27 -21.83 -19.66
CA LEU A 430 17.73 -22.51 -18.46
C LEU A 430 19.09 -23.13 -18.74
N VAL A 431 20.08 -22.79 -17.93
CA VAL A 431 21.40 -23.44 -17.92
C VAL A 431 21.58 -24.08 -16.56
N VAL A 432 21.94 -25.37 -16.55
CA VAL A 432 22.33 -26.11 -15.33
C VAL A 432 23.77 -26.54 -15.49
N ASP A 433 24.65 -26.06 -14.61
CA ASP A 433 26.08 -26.33 -14.64
C ASP A 433 26.56 -26.99 -13.33
N ALA A 434 26.44 -28.31 -13.27
CA ALA A 434 26.93 -29.11 -12.14
C ALA A 434 28.36 -29.61 -12.31
N ARG A 435 29.17 -29.03 -13.20
CA ARG A 435 30.57 -29.36 -13.36
C ARG A 435 31.40 -28.92 -12.18
N THR A 436 32.27 -29.79 -11.69
CA THR A 436 33.12 -29.51 -10.52
C THR A 436 34.15 -28.39 -10.76
N ASN A 437 34.58 -28.20 -12.01
CA ASN A 437 35.58 -27.24 -12.41
C ASN A 437 34.95 -25.94 -12.97
N SER A 438 33.65 -25.74 -12.81
CA SER A 438 32.97 -24.53 -13.26
C SER A 438 32.82 -23.55 -12.13
N ASN A 439 33.12 -22.25 -12.43
CA ASN A 439 32.83 -21.13 -11.53
C ASN A 439 31.47 -20.47 -11.82
N ALA A 440 30.71 -21.02 -12.77
CA ALA A 440 29.36 -20.55 -13.06
C ALA A 440 28.38 -20.97 -11.95
N PRO A 441 27.30 -20.25 -11.73
CA PRO A 441 26.21 -20.69 -10.87
C PRO A 441 25.69 -22.05 -11.27
N LEU A 442 25.20 -22.84 -10.30
CA LEU A 442 24.62 -24.15 -10.56
C LEU A 442 23.43 -24.08 -11.53
N ILE A 443 22.62 -23.05 -11.36
CA ILE A 443 21.43 -22.79 -12.19
C ILE A 443 21.47 -21.32 -12.62
N THR A 444 21.22 -21.11 -13.91
CA THR A 444 20.93 -19.77 -14.45
C THR A 444 19.65 -19.89 -15.28
N GLY A 445 18.66 -19.06 -14.96
CA GLY A 445 17.40 -18.99 -15.69
C GLY A 445 17.14 -17.59 -16.18
N ASP A 446 16.55 -17.47 -17.34
CA ASP A 446 16.02 -16.21 -17.86
C ASP A 446 14.64 -16.44 -18.50
N TYR A 447 13.82 -15.42 -18.42
CA TYR A 447 12.49 -15.41 -19.03
C TYR A 447 12.16 -14.02 -19.53
N SER A 448 11.53 -13.94 -20.69
CA SER A 448 10.89 -12.74 -21.18
C SER A 448 9.56 -13.08 -21.86
N GLY A 449 8.54 -12.31 -21.56
CA GLY A 449 7.22 -12.44 -22.17
C GLY A 449 6.65 -11.08 -22.52
N ASN A 450 6.01 -10.98 -23.69
CA ASN A 450 5.40 -9.74 -24.16
C ASN A 450 3.98 -9.99 -24.67
N ASN A 451 3.12 -8.98 -24.46
CA ASN A 451 1.77 -8.91 -24.98
C ASN A 451 0.90 -10.13 -24.65
N PHE A 452 0.98 -10.60 -23.43
CA PHE A 452 0.10 -11.67 -22.97
C PHE A 452 -0.88 -11.17 -21.89
N PRO A 453 -2.12 -11.68 -21.86
CA PRO A 453 -3.06 -11.31 -20.82
C PRO A 453 -2.58 -11.88 -19.48
N LEU A 454 -2.42 -10.99 -18.51
CA LEU A 454 -2.08 -11.36 -17.15
C LEU A 454 -3.18 -10.85 -16.21
N THR A 455 -3.58 -11.73 -15.30
CA THR A 455 -4.39 -11.36 -14.14
C THR A 455 -3.55 -11.61 -12.89
N LEU A 456 -3.24 -10.53 -12.17
CA LEU A 456 -2.58 -10.59 -10.88
C LEU A 456 -3.60 -10.23 -9.80
N ASP A 457 -4.13 -11.23 -9.13
CA ASP A 457 -5.14 -11.10 -8.08
C ASP A 457 -4.43 -11.19 -6.71
N LEU A 458 -4.04 -10.05 -6.16
CA LEU A 458 -3.32 -10.02 -4.89
C LEU A 458 -4.22 -10.46 -3.74
N GLU A 459 -5.52 -10.11 -3.76
CA GLU A 459 -6.46 -10.52 -2.73
C GLU A 459 -6.54 -12.05 -2.61
N LYS A 460 -6.67 -12.74 -3.74
CA LYS A 460 -6.71 -14.20 -3.78
C LYS A 460 -5.36 -14.84 -3.43
N ASN A 461 -4.27 -14.24 -3.89
CA ASN A 461 -2.93 -14.80 -3.73
C ASN A 461 -2.43 -14.72 -2.28
N ILE A 462 -2.79 -13.66 -1.55
CA ILE A 462 -2.35 -13.44 -0.16
C ILE A 462 -3.50 -13.49 0.86
N SER A 463 -4.73 -13.81 0.42
CA SER A 463 -5.93 -13.91 1.26
C SER A 463 -6.22 -12.65 2.09
N ALA A 464 -5.95 -11.47 1.52
CA ALA A 464 -6.17 -10.17 2.15
C ALA A 464 -7.23 -9.37 1.40
N ASN A 465 -8.40 -9.15 2.02
CA ASN A 465 -9.51 -8.42 1.43
C ASN A 465 -9.12 -6.97 1.11
N GLY A 466 -9.64 -6.45 0.00
CA GLY A 466 -9.37 -5.09 -0.43
C GLY A 466 -8.06 -4.90 -1.20
N MET A 467 -7.23 -5.94 -1.31
CA MET A 467 -6.03 -5.87 -2.14
C MET A 467 -6.41 -5.74 -3.62
N PRO A 468 -5.61 -4.99 -4.41
CA PRO A 468 -5.94 -4.76 -5.80
C PRO A 468 -5.75 -6.01 -6.67
N LYS A 469 -6.62 -6.13 -7.65
CA LYS A 469 -6.53 -7.05 -8.77
C LYS A 469 -6.15 -6.27 -10.02
N PHE A 470 -5.09 -6.70 -10.70
CA PHE A 470 -4.59 -6.11 -11.91
C PHE A 470 -4.88 -7.03 -13.10
N GLU A 471 -5.41 -6.48 -14.17
CA GLU A 471 -5.67 -7.20 -15.42
C GLU A 471 -5.17 -6.37 -16.59
N GLY A 472 -4.50 -7.01 -17.54
CA GLY A 472 -4.03 -6.28 -18.73
C GLY A 472 -3.07 -7.07 -19.60
N ALA A 473 -2.70 -6.45 -20.70
CA ALA A 473 -1.62 -6.94 -21.55
C ALA A 473 -0.27 -6.62 -20.88
N SER A 474 0.56 -7.65 -20.72
CA SER A 474 1.75 -7.58 -19.90
C SER A 474 3.02 -7.90 -20.67
N ALA A 475 4.11 -7.27 -20.24
CA ALA A 475 5.47 -7.64 -20.54
C ALA A 475 6.20 -7.99 -19.23
N ILE A 476 6.85 -9.15 -19.20
CA ILE A 476 7.63 -9.61 -18.04
C ILE A 476 9.06 -9.92 -18.49
N SER A 477 10.03 -9.58 -17.65
CA SER A 477 11.37 -10.14 -17.75
C SER A 477 11.80 -10.64 -16.38
N ALA A 478 12.52 -11.76 -16.35
CA ALA A 478 13.06 -12.32 -15.11
C ALA A 478 14.41 -12.98 -15.36
N LYS A 479 15.29 -12.89 -14.38
CA LYS A 479 16.57 -13.60 -14.33
C LYS A 479 16.73 -14.22 -12.96
N LEU A 480 17.27 -15.43 -12.91
CA LEU A 480 17.51 -16.18 -11.69
C LEU A 480 18.87 -16.86 -11.76
N THR A 481 19.63 -16.81 -10.67
CA THR A 481 20.80 -17.64 -10.46
C THR A 481 20.69 -18.36 -9.13
N ALA A 482 21.15 -19.59 -9.04
CA ALA A 482 21.14 -20.34 -7.80
C ALA A 482 22.36 -21.27 -7.71
N ASP A 483 22.80 -21.53 -6.48
CA ASP A 483 23.95 -22.38 -6.17
C ASP A 483 23.57 -23.61 -5.31
N SER A 484 24.50 -24.54 -5.19
CA SER A 484 24.29 -25.83 -4.52
C SER A 484 24.10 -25.73 -3.00
N ASP A 485 24.43 -24.60 -2.40
CA ASP A 485 24.20 -24.26 -0.99
C ASP A 485 22.79 -23.66 -0.74
N PHE A 486 21.92 -23.73 -1.75
CA PHE A 486 20.59 -23.13 -1.77
C PHE A 486 20.56 -21.60 -1.76
N SER A 487 21.72 -20.94 -1.89
CA SER A 487 21.72 -19.51 -2.16
C SER A 487 21.18 -19.24 -3.56
N PHE A 488 20.44 -18.14 -3.70
CA PHE A 488 19.93 -17.70 -4.98
C PHE A 488 19.84 -16.17 -5.06
N SER A 489 19.87 -15.67 -6.26
CA SER A 489 19.55 -14.28 -6.57
C SER A 489 18.69 -14.20 -7.81
N GLY A 490 17.76 -13.27 -7.80
CA GLY A 490 16.85 -13.05 -8.90
C GLY A 490 16.54 -11.58 -9.11
N SER A 491 16.17 -11.24 -10.32
CA SER A 491 15.61 -9.94 -10.66
C SER A 491 14.50 -10.11 -11.68
N GLY A 492 13.49 -9.26 -11.60
CA GLY A 492 12.39 -9.29 -12.54
C GLY A 492 11.78 -7.93 -12.73
N SER A 493 11.10 -7.76 -13.85
CA SER A 493 10.26 -6.60 -14.14
C SER A 493 8.94 -7.05 -14.75
N LEU A 494 7.89 -6.37 -14.38
CA LEU A 494 6.55 -6.48 -14.94
C LEU A 494 6.12 -5.10 -15.40
N ASN A 495 5.73 -4.99 -16.65
CA ASN A 495 5.03 -3.83 -17.18
C ASN A 495 3.66 -4.28 -17.68
N MET A 496 2.60 -3.61 -17.26
CA MET A 496 1.24 -3.85 -17.70
C MET A 496 0.66 -2.54 -18.24
N ASN A 497 0.38 -2.52 -19.53
CA ASN A 497 -0.15 -1.34 -20.21
C ASN A 497 -1.01 -1.76 -21.42
N PRO A 498 -2.32 -1.43 -21.47
CA PRO A 498 -3.08 -0.81 -20.38
C PRO A 498 -3.33 -1.79 -19.21
N ALA A 499 -3.37 -1.24 -18.00
CA ALA A 499 -3.79 -1.96 -16.82
C ALA A 499 -5.23 -1.57 -16.44
N VAL A 500 -6.02 -2.56 -16.03
CA VAL A 500 -7.31 -2.39 -15.36
C VAL A 500 -7.11 -2.82 -13.91
N VAL A 501 -7.35 -1.90 -12.98
CA VAL A 501 -7.13 -2.15 -11.56
C VAL A 501 -8.47 -2.08 -10.83
N THR A 502 -8.80 -3.15 -10.13
CA THR A 502 -10.03 -3.28 -9.33
C THR A 502 -9.71 -3.82 -7.95
N ALA A 503 -10.61 -3.68 -7.00
CA ALA A 503 -10.52 -4.32 -5.70
C ALA A 503 -11.91 -4.64 -5.15
N SER A 504 -11.98 -5.49 -4.14
CA SER A 504 -13.18 -5.74 -3.35
C SER A 504 -13.45 -4.57 -2.39
N SER A 505 -14.58 -4.63 -1.66
CA SER A 505 -14.94 -3.63 -0.65
C SER A 505 -13.91 -3.56 0.47
N VAL A 506 -13.60 -2.34 0.91
CA VAL A 506 -12.69 -2.03 2.02
C VAL A 506 -13.45 -1.62 3.30
N GLY A 507 -14.78 -1.79 3.33
CA GLY A 507 -15.59 -1.75 4.53
C GLY A 507 -16.49 -0.54 4.71
N SER A 508 -16.43 0.50 3.87
CA SER A 508 -17.40 1.60 3.88
C SER A 508 -17.67 2.12 2.48
N GLU A 509 -18.91 2.53 2.21
CA GLU A 509 -19.34 3.02 0.89
C GLU A 509 -18.48 4.20 0.39
N THR A 510 -18.13 5.13 1.26
CA THR A 510 -17.29 6.28 0.90
C THR A 510 -15.86 5.84 0.61
N ALA A 511 -15.28 4.96 1.44
CA ALA A 511 -13.95 4.43 1.22
C ALA A 511 -13.90 3.60 -0.08
N ASP A 512 -14.91 2.77 -0.33
CA ASP A 512 -15.04 1.98 -1.56
C ASP A 512 -15.11 2.88 -2.80
N ARG A 513 -15.85 3.98 -2.75
CA ARG A 513 -15.95 4.95 -3.83
C ARG A 513 -14.64 5.67 -4.09
N ILE A 514 -13.97 6.14 -3.03
CA ILE A 514 -12.66 6.79 -3.15
C ILE A 514 -11.65 5.81 -3.74
N TYR A 515 -11.59 4.60 -3.20
CA TYR A 515 -10.62 3.59 -3.61
C TYR A 515 -10.86 3.10 -5.03
N SER A 516 -12.07 2.72 -5.37
CA SER A 516 -12.41 2.27 -6.74
C SER A 516 -12.15 3.36 -7.79
N THR A 517 -12.47 4.63 -7.46
CA THR A 517 -12.20 5.75 -8.36
C THR A 517 -10.69 5.99 -8.51
N ALA A 518 -9.93 5.89 -7.43
CA ALA A 518 -8.48 6.00 -7.46
C ALA A 518 -7.85 4.88 -8.28
N LEU A 519 -8.25 3.62 -8.06
CA LEU A 519 -7.79 2.46 -8.83
C LEU A 519 -8.13 2.58 -10.33
N ALA A 520 -9.33 3.02 -10.65
CA ALA A 520 -9.77 3.22 -12.04
C ALA A 520 -8.96 4.28 -12.80
N SER A 521 -8.28 5.18 -12.09
CA SER A 521 -7.39 6.19 -12.67
C SER A 521 -6.02 5.64 -13.08
N ILE A 522 -5.62 4.50 -12.53
CA ILE A 522 -4.32 3.86 -12.79
C ILE A 522 -4.44 3.04 -14.07
N LYS A 523 -3.67 3.41 -15.08
CA LYS A 523 -3.69 2.78 -16.42
C LYS A 523 -2.45 1.96 -16.72
N ASN A 524 -1.40 2.14 -15.96
CA ASN A 524 -0.12 1.45 -16.13
C ASN A 524 0.30 0.87 -14.79
N LEU A 525 0.98 -0.27 -14.84
CA LEU A 525 1.65 -0.86 -13.70
C LEU A 525 3.08 -1.22 -14.09
N ASP A 526 4.04 -0.59 -13.46
CA ASP A 526 5.46 -0.93 -13.57
C ASP A 526 5.95 -1.45 -12.22
N VAL A 527 6.46 -2.67 -12.23
CA VAL A 527 7.02 -3.32 -11.04
C VAL A 527 8.38 -3.88 -11.39
N SER A 528 9.37 -3.63 -10.58
CA SER A 528 10.65 -4.32 -10.62
C SER A 528 10.96 -4.91 -9.25
N ALA A 529 11.50 -6.11 -9.23
CA ALA A 529 11.87 -6.81 -8.00
C ALA A 529 13.29 -7.36 -8.11
N LYS A 530 14.02 -7.29 -7.02
CA LYS A 530 15.29 -7.98 -6.82
C LYS A 530 15.15 -8.80 -5.55
N VAL A 531 15.61 -10.02 -5.58
CA VAL A 531 15.60 -10.93 -4.45
C VAL A 531 16.95 -11.61 -4.34
N ALA A 532 17.45 -11.77 -3.15
CA ALA A 532 18.61 -12.59 -2.84
C ALA A 532 18.35 -13.38 -1.56
N PHE A 533 18.88 -14.57 -1.50
CA PHE A 533 18.82 -15.43 -0.32
C PHE A 533 20.15 -16.16 -0.12
N SER A 534 20.60 -16.22 1.09
CA SER A 534 21.63 -17.15 1.54
C SER A 534 21.36 -17.56 3.00
N SER A 535 21.83 -18.75 3.38
CA SER A 535 21.69 -19.24 4.76
C SER A 535 22.35 -18.34 5.81
N GLU A 536 23.37 -17.56 5.42
CA GLU A 536 24.10 -16.65 6.32
C GLU A 536 23.41 -15.29 6.47
N LYS A 537 22.87 -14.72 5.38
CA LYS A 537 22.32 -13.36 5.34
C LYS A 537 20.80 -13.33 5.39
N GLY A 538 20.16 -14.50 5.29
CA GLY A 538 18.72 -14.60 5.15
C GLY A 538 18.21 -14.09 3.80
N ILE A 539 16.94 -13.70 3.76
CA ILE A 539 16.29 -13.18 2.56
C ILE A 539 16.39 -11.66 2.52
N ASP A 540 16.73 -11.14 1.35
CA ASP A 540 16.71 -9.71 1.03
C ASP A 540 15.90 -9.53 -0.25
N MET A 541 14.84 -8.72 -0.18
CA MET A 541 13.98 -8.44 -1.32
C MET A 541 13.70 -6.95 -1.40
N ASN A 542 13.86 -6.41 -2.60
CA ASN A 542 13.54 -5.02 -2.90
C ASN A 542 12.55 -4.99 -4.05
N ILE A 543 11.35 -4.50 -3.79
CA ILE A 543 10.32 -4.27 -4.80
C ILE A 543 10.24 -2.76 -5.03
N SER A 544 10.37 -2.35 -6.29
CA SER A 544 10.20 -0.98 -6.73
C SER A 544 9.04 -0.92 -7.71
N THR A 545 8.09 -0.06 -7.42
CA THR A 545 6.92 0.18 -8.25
C THR A 545 6.55 1.66 -8.19
N ASP A 546 5.86 2.15 -9.19
CA ASP A 546 5.25 3.47 -9.17
C ASP A 546 3.78 3.43 -8.66
N PHE A 547 3.25 2.23 -8.44
CA PHE A 547 1.87 2.02 -7.98
C PHE A 547 1.59 2.72 -6.65
N ASP A 548 2.53 2.71 -5.71
CA ASP A 548 2.42 3.40 -4.42
C ASP A 548 2.24 4.92 -4.59
N LYS A 549 2.96 5.52 -5.52
CA LYS A 549 2.84 6.94 -5.87
C LYS A 549 1.54 7.22 -6.60
N LEU A 550 1.22 6.41 -7.61
CA LEU A 550 0.02 6.57 -8.41
C LEU A 550 -1.23 6.43 -7.55
N LEU A 551 -1.28 5.40 -6.70
CA LEU A 551 -2.41 5.16 -5.81
C LEU A 551 -2.53 6.25 -4.74
N SER A 552 -1.44 6.64 -4.06
CA SER A 552 -1.48 7.69 -3.04
C SER A 552 -1.89 9.04 -3.62
N ASN A 553 -1.39 9.40 -4.80
CA ASN A 553 -1.79 10.64 -5.50
C ASN A 553 -3.26 10.58 -5.95
N ALA A 554 -3.70 9.44 -6.48
CA ALA A 554 -5.08 9.24 -6.90
C ALA A 554 -6.04 9.29 -5.71
N ILE A 555 -5.73 8.59 -4.61
CA ILE A 555 -6.52 8.67 -3.37
C ILE A 555 -6.55 10.10 -2.86
N SER A 556 -5.41 10.79 -2.78
CA SER A 556 -5.35 12.17 -2.32
C SER A 556 -6.18 13.11 -3.19
N SER A 557 -6.15 12.94 -4.51
CA SER A 557 -6.92 13.76 -5.45
C SER A 557 -8.44 13.51 -5.33
N VAL A 558 -8.85 12.24 -5.20
CA VAL A 558 -10.26 11.87 -5.04
C VAL A 558 -10.75 12.22 -3.64
N ALA A 559 -9.94 11.90 -2.62
CA ALA A 559 -10.26 12.21 -1.23
C ALA A 559 -10.32 13.72 -0.97
N ALA A 560 -9.48 14.52 -1.63
CA ALA A 560 -9.55 15.98 -1.49
C ALA A 560 -10.91 16.54 -1.94
N LYS A 561 -11.49 16.02 -3.03
CA LYS A 561 -12.83 16.41 -3.49
C LYS A 561 -13.93 15.93 -2.54
N GLU A 562 -13.87 14.68 -2.11
CA GLU A 562 -14.84 14.14 -1.14
C GLU A 562 -14.68 14.79 0.23
N MET A 563 -13.46 15.08 0.64
CA MET A 563 -13.18 15.75 1.91
C MET A 563 -13.63 17.21 1.90
N GLU A 564 -13.59 17.89 0.76
CA GLU A 564 -14.17 19.23 0.64
C GLU A 564 -15.69 19.17 0.84
N ASN A 565 -16.38 18.16 0.32
CA ASN A 565 -17.79 17.91 0.58
C ASN A 565 -18.04 17.58 2.08
N VAL A 566 -17.26 16.65 2.63
CA VAL A 566 -17.33 16.30 4.07
C VAL A 566 -16.99 17.46 4.97
N LYS A 567 -16.00 18.27 4.59
CA LYS A 567 -15.66 19.53 5.29
C LYS A 567 -16.81 20.50 5.24
N ASN A 568 -17.42 20.71 4.09
CA ASN A 568 -18.56 21.61 3.94
C ASN A 568 -19.77 21.13 4.74
N ASP A 569 -20.05 19.82 4.73
CA ASP A 569 -21.11 19.21 5.54
C ASP A 569 -20.80 19.27 7.05
N ALA A 570 -19.57 19.00 7.45
CA ALA A 570 -19.12 19.11 8.84
C ALA A 570 -19.16 20.58 9.30
N MET A 571 -18.68 21.52 8.47
CA MET A 571 -18.75 22.94 8.72
C MET A 571 -20.21 23.44 8.80
N ALA A 572 -21.09 22.96 7.92
CA ALA A 572 -22.51 23.26 7.96
C ALA A 572 -23.15 22.79 9.28
N LYS A 573 -22.88 21.55 9.70
CA LYS A 573 -23.36 20.98 10.97
C LYS A 573 -22.75 21.64 12.20
N VAL A 574 -21.47 22.00 12.15
CA VAL A 574 -20.79 22.76 13.20
C VAL A 574 -21.39 24.17 13.28
N ASN A 575 -21.57 24.84 12.15
CA ASN A 575 -22.19 26.16 12.09
C ASN A 575 -23.66 26.13 12.50
N GLU A 576 -24.43 25.12 12.18
CA GLU A 576 -25.81 24.91 12.65
C GLU A 576 -25.86 24.73 14.16
N LYS A 577 -24.99 23.90 14.73
CA LYS A 577 -24.91 23.71 16.19
C LYS A 577 -24.30 24.89 16.91
N LEU A 578 -23.32 25.59 16.35
CA LEU A 578 -22.78 26.84 16.83
C LEU A 578 -23.82 27.97 16.68
N GLY A 579 -24.58 27.99 15.58
CA GLY A 579 -25.67 28.91 15.35
C GLY A 579 -26.67 28.87 16.49
N SER A 580 -27.17 27.70 16.84
CA SER A 580 -28.14 27.54 17.93
C SER A 580 -27.57 27.87 19.33
N SER A 581 -26.30 27.57 19.60
CA SER A 581 -25.64 27.84 20.89
C SER A 581 -25.11 29.27 20.98
N SER A 582 -24.60 29.83 19.87
CA SER A 582 -24.14 31.23 19.82
C SER A 582 -25.25 32.22 19.62
N GLU A 583 -26.42 31.80 19.10
CA GLU A 583 -27.58 32.68 18.88
C GLU A 583 -28.10 33.27 20.20
N ASN A 584 -28.18 32.47 21.25
CA ASN A 584 -28.54 32.94 22.60
C ASN A 584 -27.48 33.89 23.18
N ALA A 585 -26.18 33.53 23.07
CA ALA A 585 -25.11 34.42 23.54
C ALA A 585 -25.09 35.73 22.76
N ASN A 586 -25.25 35.69 21.44
CA ASN A 586 -25.33 36.92 20.61
C ASN A 586 -26.56 37.76 20.91
N ALA A 587 -27.71 37.16 21.25
CA ALA A 587 -28.90 37.90 21.70
C ALA A 587 -28.64 38.65 23.01
N TYR A 588 -27.86 38.05 23.91
CA TYR A 588 -27.48 38.76 25.17
C TYR A 588 -26.44 39.85 24.92
N PHE A 589 -25.49 39.67 24.01
CA PHE A 589 -24.58 40.75 23.58
C PHE A 589 -25.35 41.93 23.00
N ALA A 590 -26.32 41.68 22.10
CA ALA A 590 -27.15 42.74 21.52
C ALA A 590 -27.95 43.47 22.59
N LYS A 591 -28.55 42.76 23.56
CA LYS A 591 -29.25 43.38 24.70
C LYS A 591 -28.31 44.24 25.55
N PHE A 592 -27.08 43.78 25.79
CA PHE A 592 -26.10 44.56 26.54
C PHE A 592 -25.65 45.81 25.78
N ASP A 593 -25.53 45.74 24.46
CA ASP A 593 -25.24 46.89 23.59
C ASP A 593 -26.38 47.92 23.61
N GLU A 594 -27.67 47.50 23.66
CA GLU A 594 -28.82 48.37 23.85
C GLU A 594 -28.75 49.08 25.21
N ILE A 595 -28.44 48.34 26.29
CA ILE A 595 -28.21 48.82 27.61
C ILE A 595 -27.09 49.88 27.63
N SER A 596 -25.96 49.55 26.99
CA SER A 596 -24.78 50.40 26.82
C SER A 596 -25.16 51.75 26.14
N SER A 597 -25.90 51.69 25.06
CA SER A 597 -26.35 52.83 24.28
C SER A 597 -27.26 53.72 25.11
N SER A 598 -28.17 53.14 25.90
CA SER A 598 -29.10 53.88 26.75
C SER A 598 -28.38 54.54 27.92
N ILE A 599 -27.41 53.87 28.56
CA ILE A 599 -26.58 54.47 29.63
C ILE A 599 -25.74 55.63 29.09
N ASN A 600 -25.11 55.46 27.93
CA ASN A 600 -24.31 56.51 27.29
C ASN A 600 -25.18 57.76 26.91
N SER A 601 -26.42 57.54 26.47
CA SER A 601 -27.37 58.59 26.19
C SER A 601 -27.72 59.38 27.46
N SER A 602 -27.94 58.65 28.56
CA SER A 602 -28.23 59.29 29.87
C SER A 602 -27.02 60.10 30.40
N LYS A 603 -25.80 59.57 30.24
CA LYS A 603 -24.56 60.31 30.58
C LYS A 603 -24.42 61.62 29.76
N SER A 604 -24.61 61.50 28.44
CA SER A 604 -24.53 62.66 27.55
C SER A 604 -25.55 63.72 27.88
N ALA A 605 -26.79 63.31 28.25
CA ALA A 605 -27.84 64.25 28.69
C ALA A 605 -27.48 64.94 30.00
N LEU A 606 -26.88 64.21 30.97
CA LEU A 606 -26.39 64.74 32.21
C LEU A 606 -25.27 65.80 32.01
N ASP A 607 -24.29 65.44 31.18
CA ASP A 607 -23.19 66.34 30.83
C ASP A 607 -23.71 67.63 30.12
N SER A 608 -24.72 67.46 29.26
CA SER A 608 -25.42 68.65 28.64
C SER A 608 -26.09 69.57 29.67
N ILE A 609 -26.83 68.97 30.65
CA ILE A 609 -27.45 69.74 31.73
C ILE A 609 -26.36 70.47 32.52
N ASN A 610 -25.29 69.79 32.91
CA ASN A 610 -24.17 70.41 33.64
C ASN A 610 -23.56 71.59 32.86
N SER A 611 -23.27 71.42 31.58
CA SER A 611 -22.69 72.47 30.73
C SER A 611 -23.62 73.68 30.55
N GLN A 612 -24.92 73.39 30.42
CA GLN A 612 -25.91 74.49 30.33
C GLN A 612 -25.98 75.29 31.63
N LEU A 613 -25.96 74.63 32.80
CA LEU A 613 -25.91 75.28 34.08
C LEU A 613 -24.62 76.11 34.26
N GLU A 614 -23.46 75.55 33.88
CA GLU A 614 -22.19 76.30 33.91
C GLU A 614 -22.21 77.55 33.05
N SER A 615 -22.76 77.42 31.82
CA SER A 615 -22.95 78.60 30.97
C SER A 615 -23.82 79.66 31.62
N LYS A 616 -24.98 79.28 32.21
CA LYS A 616 -25.89 80.17 32.87
C LYS A 616 -25.29 80.81 34.14
N LYS A 617 -24.50 80.04 34.89
CA LYS A 617 -23.75 80.57 36.03
C LYS A 617 -22.77 81.66 35.63
N SER A 618 -21.97 81.38 34.55
CA SER A 618 -21.05 82.37 34.01
C SER A 618 -21.75 83.67 33.50
N GLU A 619 -22.88 83.45 32.79
CA GLU A 619 -23.70 84.61 32.33
C GLU A 619 -24.23 85.44 33.50
N LEU A 620 -24.78 84.81 34.57
CA LEU A 620 -25.29 85.51 35.75
C LEU A 620 -24.15 86.12 36.55
N GLN A 621 -22.97 85.51 36.68
CA GLN A 621 -21.80 86.12 37.33
C GLN A 621 -21.34 87.36 36.59
N LYS A 622 -21.26 87.35 35.26
CA LYS A 622 -21.00 88.54 34.45
C LYS A 622 -22.07 89.63 34.65
N LYS A 623 -23.32 89.21 34.71
CA LYS A 623 -24.41 90.13 34.97
C LYS A 623 -24.32 90.75 36.37
N ALA A 624 -24.01 89.95 37.40
CA ALA A 624 -23.80 90.41 38.77
C ALA A 624 -22.70 91.45 38.83
N THR A 625 -21.56 91.27 38.20
CA THR A 625 -20.45 92.20 38.14
C THR A 625 -20.84 93.49 37.40
N SER A 626 -21.55 93.37 36.27
CA SER A 626 -22.01 94.56 35.54
C SER A 626 -23.08 95.37 36.29
N THR A 627 -24.01 94.61 36.96
CA THR A 627 -25.07 95.31 37.78
C THR A 627 -24.48 95.97 39.01
N ALA A 628 -23.49 95.29 39.67
CA ALA A 628 -22.76 95.90 40.79
C ALA A 628 -21.96 97.15 40.37
N ALA A 629 -21.31 97.07 39.20
CA ALA A 629 -20.60 98.21 38.61
C ALA A 629 -21.53 99.35 38.26
N SER A 630 -22.71 99.06 37.71
CA SER A 630 -23.75 100.07 37.40
C SER A 630 -24.35 100.70 38.68
N ALA A 631 -24.58 99.85 39.73
CA ALA A 631 -25.07 100.35 41.03
C ALA A 631 -24.01 101.26 41.73
N ALA A 632 -22.72 100.85 41.63
CA ALA A 632 -21.62 101.63 42.13
C ALA A 632 -21.48 102.98 41.37
N THR A 633 -21.65 102.95 40.04
CA THR A 633 -21.63 104.13 39.19
C THR A 633 -22.82 105.07 39.50
N ASN A 634 -24.01 104.49 39.68
CA ASN A 634 -25.20 105.30 40.08
C ASN A 634 -25.08 105.85 41.50
N ALA A 635 -24.53 105.05 42.44
CA ALA A 635 -24.29 105.52 43.81
C ALA A 635 -23.23 106.67 43.88
N VAL A 636 -22.23 106.60 43.01
CA VAL A 636 -21.24 107.68 42.84
C VAL A 636 -21.88 108.86 42.14
N SER A 637 -22.75 108.70 41.16
CA SER A 637 -23.51 109.75 40.47
C SER A 637 -24.50 110.45 41.41
N ASP A 638 -25.24 109.63 42.24
CA ASP A 638 -26.20 110.23 43.24
C ASP A 638 -25.47 110.97 44.38
N LYS A 639 -24.27 110.46 44.82
CA LYS A 639 -23.43 111.19 45.74
C LYS A 639 -22.86 112.49 45.14
N ALA A 640 -22.50 112.43 43.84
CA ALA A 640 -22.04 113.60 43.11
C ALA A 640 -23.18 114.61 42.90
N ALA A 641 -24.40 114.14 42.57
CA ALA A 641 -25.60 115.03 42.43
C ALA A 641 -26.07 115.62 43.76
N SER A 642 -25.99 114.90 44.91
CA SER A 642 -26.31 115.39 46.25
C SER A 642 -25.22 116.31 46.73
N GLY A 643 -23.97 116.20 46.42
CA GLY A 643 -22.87 117.07 46.68
C GLY A 643 -23.02 118.45 45.94
N LEU A 644 -23.43 118.36 44.67
CA LEU A 644 -23.72 119.57 43.86
C LEU A 644 -24.96 120.34 44.35
N LYS A 645 -26.00 119.62 44.83
CA LYS A 645 -27.20 120.35 45.48
C LYS A 645 -26.84 120.95 46.80
N GLY A 646 -25.85 120.46 47.55
CA GLY A 646 -25.33 121.03 48.74
C GLY A 646 -24.49 122.29 48.51
N LEU A 647 -23.85 122.41 47.35
CA LEU A 647 -23.05 123.58 46.95
C LEU A 647 -23.87 124.80 46.32
N LEU A 648 -25.10 124.52 45.89
CA LEU A 648 -26.01 125.55 45.31
C LEU A 648 -26.98 126.20 46.33
N LYS A 649 -26.83 125.89 47.66
CA LYS A 649 -27.60 126.44 48.75
C LYS A 649 -26.74 127.21 49.78
N LYS A 650 -25.68 127.79 49.31
CA LYS A 650 -25.01 128.89 50.03
C LYS A 650 -25.00 130.19 49.25
#